data_d3d4c5f65202f8edc4409cae0b956bfc
#
_entry.id   d3d4c5f65202f8edc4409cae0b956bfc
#
_cell.length_a   1.000
_cell.length_b   1.000
_cell.length_c   1.000
_cell.angle_alpha   90.00
_cell.angle_beta   90.00
_cell.angle_gamma   90.00
#
_symmetry.space_group_name_H-M   'P 1'
#
loop_
_entity.id
_entity.type
_entity.pdbx_description
1 polymer ?
#
loop_
_entity_poly.entity_id
_entity_poly.type
_entity_poly.pdbx_seq_one_letter_code
_entity_poly.pdbx_strand_id
1 'polypeptide(L)'
;MQSLCKRSKPDLLKRGFTTLLNPQHINLVPRPLARCMSSQTLGASRYDYPYHHYPPMALTKNNSPAYSSAGNPCIDFFFQVVVPQKAPTSIAYHLNKAWDHDPLTTLKLICNLRGVKGTGKGDKENFYSAALWLHENHNRNLANNLLAMASFGCLKDLLEILFLLVQGANARSNIRSDWELKKKRCECRNSMRAYNRKRPSKVEVEKAKRLRVLLPREGRVEANELKMRVESEMASILRKEKRLERAKKLWKLYSRDRYFEFLYEKISGLFADMMKVDMACLYSGDTNGISLAAKWCPSLDSFYDKYTFICGSIARKVFPRESYPEYEGVEDAHYEYRVRDRLRKEVMVPLREALQLPEVYMSAQKWNALAYNRVASVAIKNYTDTFMWHDKERFTKYLEDVKAGKAKIAAGTLFPHDIIKTCLQGESEGKETVAELQWKRMVDDMLQKGKLSNNIAVCDVSPYMPALPKNVSLGLGLLLSELSEGPWKGQVITFSQNPQLQLIEGNSLLEKCKFFESLECGANTNFRRVFDQILKVALVAKLSKEQMIKRVFVFSHMEFERASQNKWETDYHAIRKKFKKNGYEVPKILFWNVSGLCATPVTAKQNGVAMLSGFSKNLFKLFLDHDGAINPEIAMERALSGKEYEKLVYYDD
;
A
#
# COMPACT_ATOMS: atom_id res chain seq x y z
N MET A 1 -5.85 -24.49 21.10
CA MET A 1 -6.38 -24.96 19.81
C MET A 1 -6.94 -26.38 19.86
N GLN A 2 -6.26 -27.34 20.49
CA GLN A 2 -6.79 -28.72 20.67
C GLN A 2 -8.12 -28.78 21.44
N SER A 3 -8.34 -27.90 22.42
CA SER A 3 -9.58 -27.87 23.23
C SER A 3 -10.84 -27.42 22.49
N LEU A 4 -10.69 -26.66 21.40
CA LEU A 4 -11.83 -26.23 20.56
C LEU A 4 -12.35 -27.32 19.61
N CYS A 5 -11.53 -28.33 19.32
CA CYS A 5 -11.91 -29.47 18.44
C CYS A 5 -12.49 -30.68 19.21
N LYS A 6 -12.28 -30.81 20.52
CA LYS A 6 -12.68 -32.00 21.28
C LYS A 6 -14.14 -32.02 21.80
N ARG A 7 -14.91 -30.96 21.61
CA ARG A 7 -16.30 -30.87 22.08
C ARG A 7 -17.37 -31.06 21.00
N SER A 8 -17.18 -31.97 20.08
CA SER A 8 -18.32 -32.45 19.26
C SER A 8 -18.15 -33.94 18.99
N LYS A 9 -18.61 -34.77 19.90
CA LYS A 9 -19.02 -36.12 19.52
C LYS A 9 -20.31 -35.97 18.75
N PRO A 10 -20.39 -36.50 17.54
CA PRO A 10 -21.63 -36.59 16.80
C PRO A 10 -22.29 -37.96 17.08
N ASP A 11 -23.16 -37.99 18.06
CA ASP A 11 -24.21 -39.02 18.09
C ASP A 11 -25.52 -38.30 17.85
N LEU A 12 -25.89 -38.23 16.59
CA LEU A 12 -27.25 -38.00 16.07
C LEU A 12 -27.19 -37.53 14.61
N LEU A 13 -26.92 -38.45 13.69
CA LEU A 13 -27.32 -38.35 12.28
C LEU A 13 -26.92 -39.66 11.56
N LYS A 14 -27.55 -40.76 11.99
CA LYS A 14 -27.76 -41.91 11.11
C LYS A 14 -29.26 -41.95 10.86
N ARG A 15 -29.71 -41.40 9.75
CA ARG A 15 -30.89 -41.83 8.95
C ARG A 15 -31.07 -40.90 7.75
N GLY A 16 -30.82 -41.47 6.57
CA GLY A 16 -31.60 -41.24 5.36
C GLY A 16 -31.23 -40.02 4.55
N PHE A 17 -30.42 -40.22 3.53
CA PHE A 17 -30.71 -39.79 2.15
C PHE A 17 -29.63 -40.39 1.22
N THR A 18 -29.90 -41.62 0.83
CA THR A 18 -29.43 -42.20 -0.44
C THR A 18 -30.45 -41.79 -1.48
N THR A 19 -30.07 -41.01 -2.46
CA THR A 19 -30.41 -41.19 -3.88
C THR A 19 -29.98 -40.00 -4.71
N LEU A 20 -29.31 -40.35 -5.81
CA LEU A 20 -29.21 -39.64 -7.07
C LEU A 20 -28.33 -38.36 -7.12
N LEU A 21 -27.10 -38.52 -7.65
CA LEU A 21 -26.74 -37.85 -8.91
C LEU A 21 -25.42 -38.43 -9.43
N ASN A 22 -25.53 -39.04 -10.58
CA ASN A 22 -24.47 -39.55 -11.44
C ASN A 22 -23.48 -38.43 -11.84
N PRO A 23 -22.17 -38.57 -11.73
CA PRO A 23 -21.24 -37.61 -12.28
C PRO A 23 -21.07 -37.86 -13.77
N GLN A 24 -21.78 -37.13 -14.60
CA GLN A 24 -21.43 -37.03 -16.00
C GLN A 24 -20.11 -36.26 -16.12
N HIS A 25 -19.16 -36.91 -16.73
CA HIS A 25 -17.87 -36.36 -17.19
C HIS A 25 -18.08 -35.07 -18.00
N ILE A 26 -17.80 -33.94 -17.40
CA ILE A 26 -17.53 -32.71 -18.16
C ILE A 26 -16.00 -32.64 -18.28
N ASN A 27 -15.50 -33.07 -19.43
CA ASN A 27 -14.17 -32.78 -19.89
C ASN A 27 -14.04 -31.27 -20.08
N LEU A 28 -13.58 -30.55 -19.06
CA LEU A 28 -13.08 -29.20 -19.21
C LEU A 28 -11.68 -29.29 -19.79
N VAL A 29 -11.63 -29.25 -21.11
CA VAL A 29 -10.38 -28.90 -21.84
C VAL A 29 -9.89 -27.57 -21.29
N PRO A 30 -8.66 -27.48 -20.78
CA PRO A 30 -8.11 -26.19 -20.36
C PRO A 30 -8.02 -25.31 -21.62
N ARG A 31 -8.75 -24.21 -21.63
CA ARG A 31 -8.53 -23.16 -22.63
C ARG A 31 -7.07 -22.69 -22.46
N PRO A 32 -6.28 -22.65 -23.55
CA PRO A 32 -4.93 -22.16 -23.47
C PRO A 32 -4.95 -20.71 -22.98
N LEU A 33 -4.19 -20.46 -21.91
CA LEU A 33 -3.81 -19.13 -21.48
C LEU A 33 -3.42 -18.32 -22.71
N ALA A 34 -4.03 -17.14 -22.84
CA ALA A 34 -3.69 -16.19 -23.88
C ALA A 34 -2.17 -16.03 -23.87
N ARG A 35 -1.52 -16.55 -24.89
CA ARG A 35 -0.10 -16.32 -25.15
C ARG A 35 0.11 -14.81 -25.14
N CYS A 36 0.93 -14.34 -24.22
CA CYS A 36 1.68 -13.12 -24.40
C CYS A 36 2.28 -13.24 -25.81
N MET A 37 1.88 -12.36 -26.72
CA MET A 37 2.28 -12.44 -28.11
C MET A 37 3.80 -12.65 -28.18
N SER A 38 4.17 -13.74 -28.79
CA SER A 38 5.55 -14.10 -29.07
C SER A 38 6.29 -12.90 -29.65
N SER A 39 7.38 -12.52 -29.03
CA SER A 39 8.39 -11.64 -29.61
C SER A 39 8.74 -12.14 -31.00
N GLN A 40 8.28 -11.43 -32.02
CA GLN A 40 8.86 -11.57 -33.35
C GLN A 40 10.30 -11.08 -33.26
N THR A 41 11.22 -12.02 -33.22
CA THR A 41 12.65 -11.76 -33.43
C THR A 41 12.83 -11.24 -34.85
N LEU A 42 13.01 -9.95 -34.98
CA LEU A 42 13.45 -9.34 -36.22
C LEU A 42 14.84 -9.90 -36.55
N GLY A 43 14.97 -10.55 -37.66
CA GLY A 43 16.18 -11.19 -38.15
C GLY A 43 17.38 -10.25 -38.11
N ALA A 44 18.45 -10.73 -37.46
CA ALA A 44 19.70 -10.02 -37.36
C ALA A 44 20.37 -9.98 -38.73
N SER A 45 20.52 -8.79 -39.31
CA SER A 45 21.46 -8.51 -40.38
C SER A 45 22.88 -8.63 -39.83
N ARG A 46 23.66 -9.54 -40.42
CA ARG A 46 25.07 -9.74 -40.10
C ARG A 46 25.86 -8.47 -40.50
N TYR A 47 26.26 -7.68 -39.49
CA TYR A 47 27.42 -6.82 -39.53
C TYR A 47 28.25 -7.09 -38.28
N ASP A 48 29.49 -7.55 -38.49
CA ASP A 48 30.48 -7.81 -37.46
C ASP A 48 30.87 -6.51 -36.75
N TYR A 49 30.32 -6.31 -35.54
CA TYR A 49 30.85 -5.44 -34.52
C TYR A 49 31.17 -6.25 -33.27
N PRO A 50 32.17 -5.87 -32.45
CA PRO A 50 32.57 -6.66 -31.27
C PRO A 50 31.36 -6.87 -30.35
N TYR A 51 31.13 -8.11 -29.95
CA TYR A 51 30.01 -8.59 -29.16
C TYR A 51 29.87 -7.86 -27.83
N HIS A 52 29.16 -6.75 -27.79
CA HIS A 52 28.47 -6.31 -26.59
C HIS A 52 27.14 -7.06 -26.56
N HIS A 53 26.95 -7.98 -25.61
CA HIS A 53 25.67 -8.64 -25.37
C HIS A 53 24.64 -7.61 -24.87
N TYR A 54 24.00 -6.91 -25.79
CA TYR A 54 22.84 -6.09 -25.44
C TYR A 54 21.65 -7.01 -25.09
N PRO A 55 20.87 -6.68 -24.03
CA PRO A 55 19.64 -7.40 -23.75
C PRO A 55 18.71 -7.39 -24.95
N PRO A 56 17.86 -8.43 -25.13
CA PRO A 56 16.94 -8.49 -26.26
C PRO A 56 15.99 -7.30 -26.25
N MET A 57 15.79 -6.72 -27.43
CA MET A 57 14.84 -5.61 -27.61
C MET A 57 13.41 -6.13 -27.63
N ALA A 58 12.50 -5.34 -27.06
CA ALA A 58 11.05 -5.54 -27.09
C ALA A 58 10.37 -4.28 -27.58
N LEU A 59 9.12 -4.40 -28.01
CA LEU A 59 8.27 -3.25 -28.26
C LEU A 59 7.34 -3.02 -27.08
N THR A 60 7.16 -1.76 -26.67
CA THR A 60 6.13 -1.37 -25.72
C THR A 60 4.74 -1.58 -26.35
N LYS A 61 3.67 -1.47 -25.58
CA LYS A 61 2.30 -1.56 -26.09
C LYS A 61 2.02 -0.53 -27.21
N ASN A 62 2.72 0.60 -27.18
CA ASN A 62 2.62 1.66 -28.17
C ASN A 62 3.66 1.52 -29.30
N ASN A 63 4.22 0.31 -29.48
CA ASN A 63 5.21 -0.02 -30.51
C ASN A 63 6.52 0.80 -30.44
N SER A 64 6.86 1.35 -29.29
CA SER A 64 8.16 2.00 -29.07
C SER A 64 9.24 0.96 -28.75
N PRO A 65 10.45 1.06 -29.33
CA PRO A 65 11.54 0.17 -28.99
C PRO A 65 11.99 0.37 -27.52
N ALA A 66 12.08 -0.72 -26.80
CA ALA A 66 12.57 -0.80 -25.43
C ALA A 66 13.36 -2.09 -25.22
N TYR A 67 14.01 -2.27 -24.08
CA TYR A 67 14.64 -3.52 -23.73
C TYR A 67 13.66 -4.38 -22.90
N SER A 68 13.62 -5.68 -23.13
CA SER A 68 12.85 -6.60 -22.28
C SER A 68 13.46 -6.76 -20.88
N SER A 69 14.74 -6.43 -20.76
CA SER A 69 15.50 -6.47 -19.50
C SER A 69 16.58 -5.39 -19.54
N ALA A 70 16.96 -4.89 -18.39
CA ALA A 70 18.13 -4.02 -18.23
C ALA A 70 19.47 -4.80 -18.32
N GLY A 71 19.41 -6.12 -18.37
CA GLY A 71 20.58 -7.03 -18.29
C GLY A 71 20.96 -7.41 -16.86
N ASN A 72 20.22 -6.96 -15.86
CA ASN A 72 20.34 -7.34 -14.45
C ASN A 72 18.94 -7.59 -13.87
N PRO A 73 18.61 -8.85 -13.46
CA PRO A 73 17.29 -9.20 -12.95
C PRO A 73 16.85 -8.42 -11.70
N CYS A 74 17.78 -8.00 -10.85
CA CYS A 74 17.47 -7.19 -9.68
C CYS A 74 17.02 -5.77 -10.08
N ILE A 75 17.64 -5.19 -11.11
CA ILE A 75 17.23 -3.89 -11.66
C ILE A 75 15.87 -4.01 -12.35
N ASP A 76 15.63 -5.10 -13.08
CA ASP A 76 14.33 -5.34 -13.70
C ASP A 76 13.23 -5.42 -12.63
N PHE A 77 13.46 -6.17 -11.55
CA PHE A 77 12.54 -6.19 -10.40
C PHE A 77 12.35 -4.79 -9.80
N PHE A 78 13.46 -4.08 -9.56
CA PHE A 78 13.41 -2.74 -8.97
C PHE A 78 12.62 -1.75 -9.80
N PHE A 79 12.74 -1.78 -11.13
CA PHE A 79 12.10 -0.81 -12.01
C PHE A 79 10.70 -1.22 -12.49
N GLN A 80 10.51 -2.50 -12.85
CA GLN A 80 9.28 -2.96 -13.50
C GLN A 80 8.15 -3.30 -12.52
N VAL A 81 8.48 -3.70 -11.27
CA VAL A 81 7.48 -4.08 -10.28
C VAL A 81 6.91 -2.84 -9.57
N VAL A 82 5.70 -2.45 -9.96
CA VAL A 82 4.94 -1.31 -9.39
C VAL A 82 3.44 -1.64 -9.43
N VAL A 83 2.68 -1.21 -8.43
CA VAL A 83 1.19 -1.30 -8.40
C VAL A 83 0.60 -0.25 -9.37
N PRO A 84 -0.52 -0.53 -10.07
CA PRO A 84 -1.29 -1.77 -10.01
C PRO A 84 -0.86 -2.78 -11.08
N GLN A 85 -0.39 -3.94 -10.67
CA GLN A 85 -0.22 -5.06 -11.60
C GLN A 85 -1.48 -5.94 -11.57
N LYS A 86 -2.05 -6.22 -12.73
CA LYS A 86 -3.27 -7.01 -12.84
C LYS A 86 -3.07 -8.52 -12.70
N ALA A 87 -1.82 -9.00 -12.71
CA ALA A 87 -1.53 -10.43 -12.66
C ALA A 87 -0.51 -10.77 -11.55
N PRO A 88 -0.89 -11.57 -10.54
CA PRO A 88 0.03 -12.08 -9.50
C PRO A 88 1.23 -12.88 -10.08
N THR A 89 1.04 -13.50 -11.24
CA THR A 89 2.08 -14.28 -11.95
C THR A 89 3.29 -13.46 -12.39
N SER A 90 3.14 -12.17 -12.55
CA SER A 90 4.22 -11.29 -13.00
C SER A 90 5.28 -11.07 -11.91
N ILE A 91 4.88 -10.93 -10.65
CA ILE A 91 5.83 -10.70 -9.56
C ILE A 91 6.67 -11.94 -9.26
N ALA A 92 6.08 -13.14 -9.29
CA ALA A 92 6.81 -14.40 -9.06
C ALA A 92 7.90 -14.62 -10.12
N TYR A 93 7.64 -14.26 -11.37
CA TYR A 93 8.65 -14.34 -12.44
C TYR A 93 9.87 -13.45 -12.14
N HIS A 94 9.65 -12.22 -11.73
CA HIS A 94 10.74 -11.30 -11.37
C HIS A 94 11.47 -11.75 -10.10
N LEU A 95 10.73 -12.27 -9.11
CA LEU A 95 11.30 -12.77 -7.87
C LEU A 95 12.22 -13.97 -8.13
N ASN A 96 11.78 -14.96 -8.90
CA ASN A 96 12.61 -16.11 -9.23
C ASN A 96 13.91 -15.69 -9.91
N LYS A 97 13.82 -14.85 -10.95
CA LYS A 97 15.02 -14.40 -11.67
C LYS A 97 15.97 -13.55 -10.81
N ALA A 98 15.41 -12.67 -9.97
CA ALA A 98 16.23 -11.84 -9.10
C ALA A 98 16.88 -12.67 -7.98
N TRP A 99 16.14 -13.66 -7.45
CA TRP A 99 16.66 -14.56 -6.41
C TRP A 99 17.78 -15.45 -6.93
N ASP A 100 17.62 -16.04 -8.13
CA ASP A 100 18.66 -16.82 -8.77
C ASP A 100 19.93 -16.01 -9.06
N HIS A 101 19.79 -14.68 -9.24
CA HIS A 101 20.90 -13.77 -9.49
C HIS A 101 21.60 -13.31 -8.21
N ASP A 102 20.84 -12.81 -7.23
CA ASP A 102 21.35 -12.36 -5.92
C ASP A 102 20.23 -12.43 -4.86
N PRO A 103 20.22 -13.48 -4.02
CA PRO A 103 19.18 -13.67 -3.00
C PRO A 103 19.13 -12.54 -1.97
N LEU A 104 20.29 -12.06 -1.49
CA LEU A 104 20.33 -11.00 -0.49
C LEU A 104 19.81 -9.67 -1.03
N THR A 105 20.22 -9.29 -2.24
CA THR A 105 19.69 -8.10 -2.91
C THR A 105 18.20 -8.26 -3.19
N THR A 106 17.72 -9.44 -3.56
CA THR A 106 16.28 -9.70 -3.75
C THR A 106 15.51 -9.57 -2.44
N LEU A 107 16.03 -10.06 -1.32
CA LEU A 107 15.41 -9.88 -0.01
C LEU A 107 15.32 -8.37 0.37
N LYS A 108 16.37 -7.59 0.08
CA LYS A 108 16.35 -6.12 0.24
C LYS A 108 15.29 -5.48 -0.67
N LEU A 109 15.18 -5.92 -1.91
CA LEU A 109 14.17 -5.42 -2.86
C LEU A 109 12.74 -5.75 -2.42
N ILE A 110 12.49 -6.93 -1.86
CA ILE A 110 11.19 -7.29 -1.26
C ILE A 110 10.84 -6.31 -0.13
N CYS A 111 11.78 -6.04 0.78
CA CYS A 111 11.57 -5.06 1.84
C CYS A 111 11.41 -3.63 1.30
N ASN A 112 12.13 -3.27 0.23
CA ASN A 112 12.00 -1.99 -0.45
C ASN A 112 10.59 -1.75 -1.01
N LEU A 113 9.91 -2.79 -1.50
CA LEU A 113 8.49 -2.67 -1.90
C LEU A 113 7.67 -2.03 -0.78
N ARG A 114 7.83 -2.49 0.47
CA ARG A 114 7.04 -2.04 1.62
C ARG A 114 7.47 -0.69 2.18
N GLY A 115 8.76 -0.38 2.08
CA GLY A 115 9.40 0.73 2.79
C GLY A 115 8.64 2.05 2.71
N VAL A 116 8.13 2.54 3.85
CA VAL A 116 7.38 3.82 3.95
C VAL A 116 8.20 4.94 4.60
N LYS A 117 9.25 4.61 5.35
CA LYS A 117 10.10 5.56 6.08
C LYS A 117 11.40 5.90 5.37
N GLY A 118 12.02 4.91 4.75
CA GLY A 118 13.25 5.03 3.97
C GLY A 118 13.00 5.33 2.49
N THR A 119 13.88 4.84 1.64
CA THR A 119 13.85 4.96 0.18
C THR A 119 12.94 3.95 -0.52
N GLY A 120 12.06 3.26 0.23
CA GLY A 120 11.19 2.24 -0.32
C GLY A 120 10.06 2.81 -1.19
N LYS A 121 9.41 1.92 -1.92
CA LYS A 121 8.36 2.25 -2.90
C LYS A 121 6.99 2.55 -2.28
N GLY A 122 6.69 1.97 -1.09
CA GLY A 122 5.37 2.06 -0.47
C GLY A 122 4.31 1.13 -1.06
N ASP A 123 4.74 0.11 -1.78
CA ASP A 123 3.90 -0.89 -2.43
C ASP A 123 3.63 -2.08 -1.52
N LYS A 124 2.59 -1.97 -0.71
CA LYS A 124 2.23 -3.03 0.25
C LYS A 124 1.66 -4.29 -0.41
N GLU A 125 1.00 -4.15 -1.57
CA GLU A 125 0.30 -5.29 -2.21
C GLU A 125 1.32 -6.24 -2.83
N ASN A 126 2.29 -5.71 -3.57
CA ASN A 126 3.38 -6.52 -4.09
C ASN A 126 4.29 -7.05 -2.98
N PHE A 127 4.48 -6.30 -1.88
CA PHE A 127 5.20 -6.80 -0.70
C PHE A 127 4.51 -8.04 -0.10
N TYR A 128 3.20 -8.05 0.06
CA TYR A 128 2.49 -9.23 0.57
C TYR A 128 2.57 -10.39 -0.40
N SER A 129 2.45 -10.16 -1.69
CA SER A 129 2.63 -11.20 -2.71
C SER A 129 4.03 -11.80 -2.67
N ALA A 130 5.06 -10.97 -2.50
CA ALA A 130 6.44 -11.40 -2.34
C ALA A 130 6.67 -12.16 -1.01
N ALA A 131 6.03 -11.76 0.08
CA ALA A 131 6.10 -12.46 1.35
C ALA A 131 5.45 -13.86 1.29
N LEU A 132 4.33 -14.01 0.54
CA LEU A 132 3.72 -15.32 0.28
C LEU A 132 4.65 -16.18 -0.56
N TRP A 133 5.27 -15.61 -1.60
CA TRP A 133 6.27 -16.29 -2.41
C TRP A 133 7.49 -16.74 -1.58
N LEU A 134 7.99 -15.91 -0.65
CA LEU A 134 9.04 -16.31 0.30
C LEU A 134 8.60 -17.45 1.19
N HIS A 135 7.35 -17.47 1.64
CA HIS A 135 6.83 -18.57 2.46
C HIS A 135 6.80 -19.89 1.68
N GLU A 136 6.46 -19.86 0.40
CA GLU A 136 6.38 -21.05 -0.47
C GLU A 136 7.75 -21.58 -0.89
N ASN A 137 8.73 -20.69 -1.15
CA ASN A 137 10.01 -21.06 -1.75
C ASN A 137 11.21 -20.93 -0.80
N HIS A 138 11.19 -19.95 0.14
CA HIS A 138 12.32 -19.56 1.00
C HIS A 138 11.84 -19.22 2.41
N ASN A 139 11.15 -20.16 3.04
CA ASN A 139 10.45 -19.94 4.31
C ASN A 139 11.37 -19.57 5.49
N ARG A 140 12.62 -20.09 5.54
CA ARG A 140 13.62 -19.71 6.55
C ARG A 140 13.96 -18.22 6.46
N ASN A 141 14.12 -17.72 5.23
CA ASN A 141 14.41 -16.32 4.98
C ASN A 141 13.27 -15.40 5.43
N LEU A 142 12.01 -15.79 5.19
CA LEU A 142 10.86 -15.06 5.72
C LEU A 142 10.83 -15.05 7.26
N ALA A 143 10.90 -16.24 7.88
CA ALA A 143 10.68 -16.40 9.31
C ALA A 143 11.79 -15.76 10.19
N ASN A 144 13.03 -15.74 9.72
CA ASN A 144 14.15 -15.18 10.46
C ASN A 144 14.32 -13.67 10.25
N ASN A 145 13.70 -13.08 9.22
CA ASN A 145 13.76 -11.64 8.95
C ASN A 145 12.49 -10.87 9.37
N LEU A 146 11.54 -11.48 10.09
CA LEU A 146 10.24 -10.88 10.43
C LEU A 146 10.34 -9.50 11.07
N LEU A 147 11.20 -9.33 12.08
CA LEU A 147 11.36 -8.05 12.76
C LEU A 147 12.01 -7.00 11.85
N ALA A 148 13.02 -7.39 11.09
CA ALA A 148 13.64 -6.52 10.09
C ALA A 148 12.60 -6.09 9.05
N MET A 149 11.84 -7.02 8.48
CA MET A 149 10.78 -6.74 7.51
C MET A 149 9.69 -5.82 8.07
N ALA A 150 9.25 -6.03 9.32
CA ALA A 150 8.27 -5.17 9.97
C ALA A 150 8.78 -3.72 10.16
N SER A 151 10.09 -3.50 10.24
CA SER A 151 10.67 -2.16 10.37
C SER A 151 10.49 -1.29 9.12
N PHE A 152 10.36 -1.88 7.94
CA PHE A 152 10.07 -1.18 6.68
C PHE A 152 8.62 -0.70 6.59
N GLY A 153 7.71 -1.36 7.29
CA GLY A 153 6.29 -1.03 7.35
C GLY A 153 5.79 -0.87 8.78
N CYS A 154 5.13 -1.91 9.27
CA CYS A 154 4.66 -2.00 10.65
C CYS A 154 4.38 -3.47 11.04
N LEU A 155 4.29 -3.74 12.35
CA LEU A 155 3.98 -5.10 12.86
C LEU A 155 2.63 -5.65 12.34
N LYS A 156 1.70 -4.80 11.92
CA LYS A 156 0.45 -5.23 11.31
C LYS A 156 0.68 -6.03 10.01
N ASP A 157 1.77 -5.78 9.30
CA ASP A 157 2.09 -6.48 8.06
C ASP A 157 2.29 -7.99 8.31
N LEU A 158 2.82 -8.37 9.48
CA LEU A 158 2.97 -9.77 9.88
C LEU A 158 1.61 -10.47 10.07
N LEU A 159 0.63 -9.75 10.62
CA LEU A 159 -0.74 -10.25 10.77
C LEU A 159 -1.45 -10.39 9.42
N GLU A 160 -1.15 -9.48 8.49
CA GLU A 160 -1.69 -9.56 7.12
C GLU A 160 -1.14 -10.78 6.39
N ILE A 161 0.17 -11.06 6.51
CA ILE A 161 0.79 -12.25 5.92
C ILE A 161 0.11 -13.51 6.46
N LEU A 162 -0.04 -13.66 7.78
CA LEU A 162 -0.75 -14.79 8.37
C LEU A 162 -2.20 -14.90 7.86
N PHE A 163 -2.90 -13.77 7.79
CA PHE A 163 -4.27 -13.74 7.29
C PHE A 163 -4.36 -14.23 5.83
N LEU A 164 -3.45 -13.78 4.97
CA LEU A 164 -3.40 -14.17 3.56
C LEU A 164 -3.02 -15.64 3.38
N LEU A 165 -2.09 -16.18 4.19
CA LEU A 165 -1.76 -17.60 4.20
C LEU A 165 -2.96 -18.46 4.58
N VAL A 166 -3.74 -18.04 5.60
CA VAL A 166 -4.93 -18.79 6.05
C VAL A 166 -6.09 -18.66 5.07
N GLN A 167 -6.33 -17.47 4.51
CA GLN A 167 -7.52 -17.20 3.70
C GLN A 167 -7.28 -17.27 2.19
N GLY A 168 -6.01 -17.21 1.76
CA GLY A 168 -5.58 -17.18 0.36
C GLY A 168 -5.22 -15.76 -0.11
N ALA A 169 -4.36 -15.68 -1.11
CA ALA A 169 -3.79 -14.42 -1.63
C ALA A 169 -4.86 -13.39 -2.04
N ASN A 170 -5.99 -13.84 -2.58
CA ASN A 170 -7.08 -12.98 -3.05
C ASN A 170 -8.10 -12.59 -1.96
N ALA A 171 -7.88 -13.00 -0.69
CA ALA A 171 -8.86 -12.80 0.38
C ALA A 171 -9.27 -11.33 0.58
N ARG A 172 -8.33 -10.39 0.45
CA ARG A 172 -8.61 -8.95 0.59
C ARG A 172 -9.49 -8.41 -0.53
N SER A 173 -9.20 -8.77 -1.78
CA SER A 173 -10.01 -8.35 -2.92
C SER A 173 -11.44 -8.91 -2.84
N ASN A 174 -11.58 -10.17 -2.44
CA ASN A 174 -12.87 -10.82 -2.25
C ASN A 174 -13.70 -10.12 -1.15
N ILE A 175 -13.09 -9.86 0.02
CA ILE A 175 -13.77 -9.15 1.12
C ILE A 175 -14.19 -7.74 0.70
N ARG A 176 -13.33 -7.04 -0.06
CA ARG A 176 -13.65 -5.70 -0.55
C ARG A 176 -14.81 -5.71 -1.54
N SER A 177 -14.79 -6.63 -2.50
CA SER A 177 -15.88 -6.81 -3.46
C SER A 177 -17.20 -7.16 -2.76
N ASP A 178 -17.18 -8.05 -1.78
CA ASP A 178 -18.36 -8.40 -0.97
C ASP A 178 -18.88 -7.20 -0.18
N TRP A 179 -17.98 -6.39 0.36
CA TRP A 179 -18.39 -5.18 1.09
C TRP A 179 -19.02 -4.14 0.17
N GLU A 180 -18.42 -3.91 -1.01
CA GLU A 180 -18.96 -2.99 -2.03
C GLU A 180 -20.34 -3.43 -2.52
N LEU A 181 -20.51 -4.74 -2.76
CA LEU A 181 -21.83 -5.32 -3.12
C LEU A 181 -22.87 -5.12 -2.01
N LYS A 182 -22.49 -5.35 -0.75
CA LYS A 182 -23.37 -5.11 0.42
C LYS A 182 -23.72 -3.64 0.55
N LYS A 183 -22.77 -2.73 0.36
CA LYS A 183 -22.99 -1.29 0.39
C LYS A 183 -23.99 -0.88 -0.69
N LYS A 184 -23.79 -1.27 -1.94
CA LYS A 184 -24.73 -1.01 -3.04
C LYS A 184 -26.14 -1.54 -2.77
N ARG A 185 -26.24 -2.78 -2.23
CA ARG A 185 -27.54 -3.36 -1.83
C ARG A 185 -28.21 -2.55 -0.72
N CYS A 186 -27.43 -2.06 0.24
CA CYS A 186 -27.95 -1.23 1.33
C CYS A 186 -28.43 0.14 0.82
N GLU A 187 -27.67 0.79 -0.05
CA GLU A 187 -28.02 2.07 -0.68
C GLU A 187 -29.30 1.92 -1.53
N CYS A 188 -29.39 0.87 -2.34
CA CYS A 188 -30.58 0.55 -3.13
C CYS A 188 -31.81 0.31 -2.23
N ARG A 189 -31.64 -0.44 -1.12
CA ARG A 189 -32.70 -0.69 -0.13
C ARG A 189 -33.14 0.60 0.58
N ASN A 190 -32.21 1.46 0.92
CA ASN A 190 -32.50 2.75 1.56
C ASN A 190 -33.21 3.71 0.60
N SER A 191 -32.80 3.74 -0.67
CA SER A 191 -33.48 4.52 -1.71
C SER A 191 -34.91 4.00 -1.96
N MET A 192 -35.11 2.68 -2.02
CA MET A 192 -36.46 2.09 -2.11
C MET A 192 -37.29 2.38 -0.86
N ARG A 193 -36.69 2.31 0.33
CA ARG A 193 -37.40 2.67 1.58
C ARG A 193 -37.77 4.16 1.63
N ALA A 194 -36.89 5.04 1.15
CA ALA A 194 -37.16 6.49 1.05
C ALA A 194 -38.26 6.77 0.03
N TYR A 195 -38.27 6.06 -1.10
CA TYR A 195 -39.33 6.12 -2.11
C TYR A 195 -40.66 5.63 -1.55
N ASN A 196 -40.68 4.47 -0.86
CA ASN A 196 -41.87 3.86 -0.28
C ASN A 196 -42.39 4.60 0.98
N ARG A 197 -41.51 5.31 1.73
CA ARG A 197 -41.95 6.15 2.87
C ARG A 197 -42.84 7.33 2.46
N LYS A 198 -42.79 7.75 1.19
CA LYS A 198 -43.62 8.87 0.73
C LYS A 198 -45.11 8.51 0.63
N ARG A 199 -45.50 7.22 0.47
CA ARG A 199 -46.90 6.73 0.57
C ARG A 199 -46.90 5.24 0.88
N PRO A 200 -47.21 4.79 2.10
CA PRO A 200 -47.46 3.37 2.35
C PRO A 200 -48.59 2.87 1.43
N SER A 201 -48.37 1.73 0.80
CA SER A 201 -49.37 1.15 -0.09
C SER A 201 -50.71 0.93 0.66
N LYS A 202 -51.81 1.09 -0.02
CA LYS A 202 -53.15 0.80 0.57
C LYS A 202 -53.20 -0.57 1.24
N VAL A 203 -52.48 -1.57 0.65
CA VAL A 203 -52.36 -2.92 1.18
C VAL A 203 -51.58 -2.98 2.50
N GLU A 204 -50.52 -2.24 2.65
CA GLU A 204 -49.74 -2.20 3.90
C GLU A 204 -50.50 -1.48 5.01
N VAL A 205 -51.24 -0.41 4.68
CA VAL A 205 -52.10 0.32 5.61
C VAL A 205 -53.24 -0.63 6.08
N GLU A 206 -53.83 -1.36 5.16
CA GLU A 206 -54.92 -2.30 5.48
C GLU A 206 -54.40 -3.49 6.30
N LYS A 207 -53.23 -4.05 5.96
CA LYS A 207 -52.55 -5.09 6.74
C LYS A 207 -52.22 -4.64 8.16
N ALA A 208 -51.71 -3.39 8.28
CA ALA A 208 -51.44 -2.79 9.58
C ALA A 208 -52.70 -2.55 10.42
N LYS A 209 -53.83 -2.17 9.78
CA LYS A 209 -55.14 -2.04 10.44
C LYS A 209 -55.65 -3.38 10.93
N ARG A 210 -55.62 -4.43 10.07
CA ARG A 210 -56.03 -5.80 10.45
C ARG A 210 -55.17 -6.35 11.60
N LEU A 211 -53.86 -6.16 11.59
CA LEU A 211 -52.99 -6.56 12.70
C LEU A 211 -53.27 -5.81 14.00
N ARG A 212 -53.70 -4.54 13.94
CA ARG A 212 -54.14 -3.80 15.12
C ARG A 212 -55.47 -4.26 15.72
N VAL A 213 -56.32 -4.77 14.87
CA VAL A 213 -57.62 -5.32 15.31
C VAL A 213 -57.47 -6.73 15.87
N LEU A 214 -56.59 -7.56 15.26
CA LEU A 214 -56.38 -8.96 15.65
C LEU A 214 -55.55 -9.16 16.90
N LEU A 215 -54.61 -8.23 17.20
CA LEU A 215 -53.70 -8.32 18.34
C LEU A 215 -53.68 -7.01 19.11
N PRO A 216 -54.03 -7.01 20.40
CA PRO A 216 -53.81 -5.87 21.31
C PRO A 216 -52.35 -5.41 21.30
N ARG A 217 -52.11 -4.18 21.77
CA ARG A 217 -50.77 -3.60 21.79
C ARG A 217 -49.76 -4.53 22.50
N GLU A 218 -50.15 -5.11 23.60
CA GLU A 218 -49.35 -6.05 24.42
C GLU A 218 -48.97 -7.29 23.62
N GLY A 219 -49.91 -7.98 23.00
CA GLY A 219 -49.64 -9.17 22.18
C GLY A 219 -48.76 -8.90 20.96
N ARG A 220 -48.77 -7.64 20.41
CA ARG A 220 -47.88 -7.24 19.33
C ARG A 220 -46.45 -7.02 19.85
N VAL A 221 -46.30 -6.47 21.06
CA VAL A 221 -45.02 -6.29 21.72
C VAL A 221 -44.39 -7.65 22.01
N GLU A 222 -45.16 -8.56 22.64
CA GLU A 222 -44.68 -9.93 22.94
C GLU A 222 -44.28 -10.70 21.67
N ALA A 223 -45.08 -10.63 20.61
CA ALA A 223 -44.75 -11.29 19.33
C ALA A 223 -43.46 -10.69 18.71
N ASN A 224 -43.26 -9.40 18.84
CA ASN A 224 -42.03 -8.76 18.35
C ASN A 224 -40.81 -9.12 19.22
N GLU A 225 -40.98 -9.18 20.54
CA GLU A 225 -39.91 -9.60 21.46
C GLU A 225 -39.53 -11.06 21.22
N LEU A 226 -40.50 -11.94 21.03
CA LEU A 226 -40.24 -13.34 20.69
C LEU A 226 -39.48 -13.46 19.37
N LYS A 227 -39.90 -12.71 18.34
CA LYS A 227 -39.18 -12.65 17.06
C LYS A 227 -37.76 -12.17 17.24
N MET A 228 -37.54 -11.12 18.00
CA MET A 228 -36.21 -10.59 18.29
C MET A 228 -35.33 -11.60 19.05
N ARG A 229 -35.88 -12.35 19.99
CA ARG A 229 -35.14 -13.43 20.69
C ARG A 229 -34.73 -14.52 19.73
N VAL A 230 -35.65 -15.04 18.90
CA VAL A 230 -35.35 -16.06 17.89
C VAL A 230 -34.29 -15.58 16.89
N GLU A 231 -34.42 -14.37 16.37
CA GLU A 231 -33.41 -13.78 15.47
C GLU A 231 -32.03 -13.63 16.15
N SER A 232 -32.03 -13.26 17.44
CA SER A 232 -30.80 -13.15 18.25
C SER A 232 -30.13 -14.51 18.46
N GLU A 233 -30.90 -15.54 18.79
CA GLU A 233 -30.43 -16.91 18.96
C GLU A 233 -29.86 -17.47 17.65
N MET A 234 -30.62 -17.36 16.56
CA MET A 234 -30.13 -17.76 15.23
C MET A 234 -28.86 -17.05 14.84
N ALA A 235 -28.78 -15.74 15.07
CA ALA A 235 -27.55 -14.96 14.83
C ALA A 235 -26.38 -15.41 15.73
N SER A 236 -26.66 -15.87 16.96
CA SER A 236 -25.66 -16.43 17.87
C SER A 236 -25.12 -17.76 17.36
N ILE A 237 -26.03 -18.67 16.93
CA ILE A 237 -25.65 -19.96 16.35
C ILE A 237 -24.78 -19.77 15.12
N LEU A 238 -25.22 -18.94 14.17
CA LEU A 238 -24.46 -18.63 12.95
C LEU A 238 -23.06 -18.04 13.24
N ARG A 239 -22.94 -17.23 14.30
CA ARG A 239 -21.62 -16.71 14.73
C ARG A 239 -20.73 -17.83 15.26
N LYS A 240 -21.26 -18.75 16.05
CA LYS A 240 -20.52 -19.92 16.57
C LYS A 240 -20.07 -20.84 15.44
N GLU A 241 -20.95 -21.16 14.50
CA GLU A 241 -20.63 -21.97 13.32
C GLU A 241 -19.51 -21.37 12.47
N LYS A 242 -19.62 -20.08 12.15
CA LYS A 242 -18.56 -19.36 11.41
C LYS A 242 -17.24 -19.30 12.17
N ARG A 243 -17.27 -19.20 13.50
CA ARG A 243 -16.04 -19.25 14.32
C ARG A 243 -15.42 -20.64 14.25
N LEU A 244 -16.22 -21.69 14.36
CA LEU A 244 -15.75 -23.07 14.27
C LEU A 244 -15.17 -23.39 12.90
N GLU A 245 -15.82 -22.94 11.82
CA GLU A 245 -15.32 -23.11 10.45
C GLU A 245 -13.94 -22.47 10.26
N ARG A 246 -13.77 -21.23 10.74
CA ARG A 246 -12.47 -20.53 10.70
C ARG A 246 -11.40 -21.24 11.53
N ALA A 247 -11.75 -21.71 12.71
CA ALA A 247 -10.84 -22.47 13.57
C ALA A 247 -10.41 -23.78 12.91
N LYS A 248 -11.31 -24.51 12.28
CA LYS A 248 -11.00 -25.73 11.51
C LYS A 248 -10.07 -25.44 10.34
N LYS A 249 -10.30 -24.34 9.62
CA LYS A 249 -9.44 -23.92 8.49
C LYS A 249 -8.03 -23.61 8.95
N LEU A 250 -7.87 -22.82 10.01
CA LEU A 250 -6.55 -22.52 10.60
C LEU A 250 -5.88 -23.79 11.11
N TRP A 251 -6.60 -24.63 11.87
CA TRP A 251 -6.05 -25.87 12.41
C TRP A 251 -5.56 -26.81 11.33
N LYS A 252 -6.32 -26.94 10.24
CA LYS A 252 -5.93 -27.77 9.10
C LYS A 252 -4.60 -27.29 8.48
N LEU A 253 -4.41 -25.98 8.37
CA LEU A 253 -3.15 -25.41 7.85
C LEU A 253 -2.01 -25.61 8.86
N TYR A 254 -2.23 -25.23 10.12
CA TYR A 254 -1.25 -25.34 11.20
C TYR A 254 -0.74 -26.78 11.42
N SER A 255 -1.62 -27.77 11.32
CA SER A 255 -1.23 -29.18 11.54
C SER A 255 -0.58 -29.85 10.33
N ARG A 256 -0.70 -29.28 9.13
CA ARG A 256 -0.17 -29.88 7.88
C ARG A 256 1.10 -29.20 7.37
N ASP A 257 1.20 -27.90 7.57
CA ASP A 257 2.29 -27.07 7.07
C ASP A 257 3.20 -26.66 8.24
N ARG A 258 4.34 -27.36 8.37
CA ARG A 258 5.35 -27.08 9.41
C ARG A 258 5.95 -25.68 9.29
N TYR A 259 6.03 -25.13 8.07
CA TYR A 259 6.57 -23.79 7.86
C TYR A 259 5.57 -22.72 8.30
N PHE A 260 4.28 -22.96 8.05
CA PHE A 260 3.23 -22.10 8.59
C PHE A 260 3.17 -22.15 10.12
N GLU A 261 3.25 -23.35 10.72
CA GLU A 261 3.33 -23.52 12.17
C GLU A 261 4.50 -22.72 12.74
N PHE A 262 5.70 -22.89 12.18
CA PHE A 262 6.90 -22.19 12.60
C PHE A 262 6.75 -20.66 12.48
N LEU A 263 6.25 -20.16 11.36
CA LEU A 263 5.98 -18.74 11.12
C LEU A 263 4.96 -18.18 12.12
N TYR A 264 3.87 -18.91 12.35
CA TYR A 264 2.83 -18.52 13.30
C TYR A 264 3.37 -18.41 14.73
N GLU A 265 4.16 -19.41 15.15
CA GLU A 265 4.78 -19.42 16.48
C GLU A 265 5.82 -18.30 16.64
N LYS A 266 6.61 -18.02 15.62
CA LYS A 266 7.55 -16.89 15.60
C LYS A 266 6.84 -15.54 15.70
N ILE A 267 5.78 -15.32 14.94
CA ILE A 267 5.02 -14.05 14.98
C ILE A 267 4.32 -13.87 16.33
N SER A 268 3.67 -14.91 16.85
CA SER A 268 3.01 -14.82 18.16
C SER A 268 4.03 -14.62 19.29
N GLY A 269 5.21 -15.26 19.21
CA GLY A 269 6.33 -15.07 20.12
C GLY A 269 6.85 -13.63 20.09
N LEU A 270 7.10 -13.09 18.90
CA LEU A 270 7.56 -11.71 18.71
C LEU A 270 6.63 -10.70 19.41
N PHE A 271 5.31 -10.83 19.21
CA PHE A 271 4.35 -9.95 19.89
C PHE A 271 4.39 -10.13 21.42
N ALA A 272 4.47 -11.38 21.90
CA ALA A 272 4.50 -11.67 23.34
C ALA A 272 5.76 -11.08 23.99
N ASP A 273 6.92 -11.29 23.39
CA ASP A 273 8.20 -10.84 23.93
C ASP A 273 8.28 -9.31 23.94
N MET A 274 7.87 -8.66 22.85
CA MET A 274 7.80 -7.20 22.80
C MET A 274 6.87 -6.64 23.87
N MET A 275 5.68 -7.22 24.07
CA MET A 275 4.74 -6.73 25.09
C MET A 275 5.21 -6.99 26.51
N LYS A 276 5.98 -8.07 26.77
CA LYS A 276 6.62 -8.28 28.09
C LYS A 276 7.64 -7.17 28.38
N VAL A 277 8.48 -6.81 27.39
CA VAL A 277 9.42 -5.69 27.51
C VAL A 277 8.67 -4.38 27.69
N ASP A 278 7.61 -4.13 26.90
CA ASP A 278 6.78 -2.93 27.01
C ASP A 278 6.15 -2.78 28.40
N MET A 279 5.71 -3.90 29.03
CA MET A 279 5.18 -3.88 30.40
C MET A 279 6.26 -3.54 31.43
N ALA A 280 7.48 -4.08 31.25
CA ALA A 280 8.61 -3.71 32.10
C ALA A 280 8.94 -2.19 32.00
N CYS A 281 8.95 -1.65 30.77
CA CYS A 281 9.10 -0.22 30.53
C CYS A 281 7.97 0.60 31.19
N LEU A 282 6.73 0.12 31.11
CA LEU A 282 5.58 0.79 31.73
C LEU A 282 5.73 0.85 33.25
N TYR A 283 6.10 -0.26 33.88
CA TYR A 283 6.29 -0.34 35.33
C TYR A 283 7.49 0.48 35.83
N SER A 284 8.55 0.61 35.05
CA SER A 284 9.68 1.49 35.33
C SER A 284 9.44 2.96 35.06
N GLY A 285 8.29 3.33 34.45
CA GLY A 285 7.95 4.70 34.07
C GLY A 285 8.62 5.17 32.78
N ASP A 286 9.36 4.31 32.07
CA ASP A 286 9.97 4.63 30.75
C ASP A 286 8.94 4.49 29.63
N THR A 287 8.08 5.50 29.49
CA THR A 287 7.08 5.52 28.42
C THR A 287 7.68 5.65 27.01
N ASN A 288 8.92 6.13 26.87
CA ASN A 288 9.60 6.25 25.58
C ASN A 288 10.12 4.90 25.07
N GLY A 289 10.43 3.98 25.98
CA GLY A 289 10.85 2.61 25.65
C GLY A 289 9.72 1.70 25.16
N ILE A 290 8.44 2.11 25.33
CA ILE A 290 7.29 1.29 24.94
C ILE A 290 7.20 1.22 23.40
N SER A 291 7.20 -0.01 22.89
CA SER A 291 7.07 -0.29 21.47
C SER A 291 5.64 -0.11 20.95
N LEU A 292 5.44 -0.30 19.63
CA LEU A 292 4.11 -0.28 19.04
C LEU A 292 3.44 -1.68 19.01
N ALA A 293 3.92 -2.66 19.77
CA ALA A 293 3.36 -4.01 19.76
C ALA A 293 1.89 -4.02 20.20
N ALA A 294 1.56 -3.36 21.32
CA ALA A 294 0.18 -3.26 21.81
C ALA A 294 -0.75 -2.51 20.86
N LYS A 295 -0.24 -1.52 20.10
CA LYS A 295 -1.00 -0.82 19.05
C LYS A 295 -1.41 -1.77 17.93
N TRP A 296 -0.49 -2.61 17.47
CA TRP A 296 -0.70 -3.46 16.30
C TRP A 296 -1.23 -4.84 16.63
N CYS A 297 -1.06 -5.32 17.88
CA CYS A 297 -1.72 -6.54 18.34
C CYS A 297 -3.24 -6.40 18.17
N PRO A 298 -3.92 -7.36 17.53
CA PRO A 298 -5.36 -7.27 17.32
C PRO A 298 -6.11 -7.29 18.66
N SER A 299 -7.19 -6.55 18.78
CA SER A 299 -8.11 -6.72 19.89
C SER A 299 -8.76 -8.11 19.80
N LEU A 300 -9.17 -8.67 20.94
CA LEU A 300 -9.85 -9.96 20.97
C LEU A 300 -11.06 -9.95 20.02
N ASP A 301 -11.19 -11.00 19.25
CA ASP A 301 -12.26 -11.20 18.27
C ASP A 301 -12.39 -10.10 17.19
N SER A 302 -11.37 -9.24 17.04
CA SER A 302 -11.28 -8.28 15.94
C SER A 302 -10.93 -8.97 14.62
N PHE A 303 -10.82 -8.22 13.54
CA PHE A 303 -10.66 -8.77 12.19
C PHE A 303 -9.56 -9.84 12.11
N TYR A 304 -8.33 -9.54 12.49
CA TYR A 304 -7.22 -10.51 12.40
C TYR A 304 -7.40 -11.67 13.36
N ASP A 305 -7.77 -11.41 14.62
CA ASP A 305 -7.96 -12.46 15.61
C ASP A 305 -9.07 -13.45 15.23
N LYS A 306 -10.15 -12.98 14.58
CA LYS A 306 -11.21 -13.85 14.05
C LYS A 306 -10.75 -14.89 13.03
N TYR A 307 -9.71 -14.60 12.26
CA TYR A 307 -9.21 -15.49 11.21
C TYR A 307 -7.95 -16.25 11.62
N THR A 308 -7.12 -15.68 12.48
CA THR A 308 -5.83 -16.25 12.87
C THR A 308 -5.81 -16.79 14.30
N PHE A 309 -6.75 -16.41 15.15
CA PHE A 309 -6.80 -16.75 16.57
C PHE A 309 -5.50 -16.44 17.32
N ILE A 310 -4.74 -15.48 16.84
CA ILE A 310 -3.38 -15.20 17.31
C ILE A 310 -3.36 -14.66 18.73
N CYS A 311 -4.41 -13.95 19.19
CA CYS A 311 -4.47 -13.45 20.57
C CYS A 311 -4.42 -14.56 21.60
N GLY A 312 -4.97 -15.74 21.30
CA GLY A 312 -4.87 -16.90 22.17
C GLY A 312 -3.43 -17.41 22.31
N SER A 313 -2.68 -17.51 21.20
CA SER A 313 -1.27 -17.91 21.22
C SER A 313 -0.40 -16.88 21.93
N ILE A 314 -0.59 -15.58 21.65
CA ILE A 314 0.12 -14.49 22.33
C ILE A 314 -0.16 -14.54 23.85
N ALA A 315 -1.42 -14.69 24.25
CA ALA A 315 -1.81 -14.71 25.65
C ALA A 315 -1.16 -15.86 26.44
N ARG A 316 -1.10 -17.05 25.83
CA ARG A 316 -0.44 -18.22 26.44
C ARG A 316 1.07 -18.02 26.58
N LYS A 317 1.72 -17.29 25.65
CA LYS A 317 3.14 -16.97 25.71
C LYS A 317 3.46 -15.85 26.72
N VAL A 318 2.54 -14.91 26.92
CA VAL A 318 2.67 -13.86 27.95
C VAL A 318 2.41 -14.43 29.34
N PHE A 319 1.43 -15.30 29.49
CA PHE A 319 1.01 -15.94 30.73
C PHE A 319 1.08 -17.47 30.59
N PRO A 320 2.28 -18.07 30.52
CA PRO A 320 2.41 -19.52 30.38
C PRO A 320 1.91 -20.22 31.66
N ARG A 321 1.26 -21.38 31.48
CA ARG A 321 0.61 -22.12 32.58
C ARG A 321 1.60 -22.45 33.70
N GLU A 322 2.80 -22.82 33.32
CA GLU A 322 3.86 -23.28 34.22
C GLU A 322 4.39 -22.16 35.15
N SER A 323 4.19 -20.91 34.75
CA SER A 323 4.66 -19.75 35.52
C SER A 323 3.61 -19.18 36.49
N TYR A 324 2.38 -19.71 36.46
CA TYR A 324 1.25 -19.18 37.23
C TYR A 324 0.48 -20.31 37.92
N PRO A 325 0.67 -20.49 39.25
CA PRO A 325 0.04 -21.56 40.04
C PRO A 325 -1.50 -21.56 39.93
N GLU A 326 -2.13 -20.39 39.72
CA GLU A 326 -3.58 -20.26 39.56
C GLU A 326 -4.15 -20.96 38.32
N TYR A 327 -3.30 -21.46 37.43
CA TYR A 327 -3.71 -22.22 36.26
C TYR A 327 -3.46 -23.71 36.38
N GLU A 328 -2.92 -24.17 37.48
CA GLU A 328 -2.73 -25.59 37.75
C GLU A 328 -4.08 -26.31 37.83
N GLY A 329 -4.22 -27.44 37.13
CA GLY A 329 -5.47 -28.20 37.07
C GLY A 329 -6.63 -27.55 36.32
N VAL A 330 -6.48 -26.33 35.77
CA VAL A 330 -7.54 -25.68 35.03
C VAL A 330 -7.70 -26.30 33.63
N GLU A 331 -8.93 -26.60 33.21
CA GLU A 331 -9.24 -27.11 31.88
C GLU A 331 -8.74 -26.14 30.77
N ASP A 332 -8.18 -26.66 29.68
CA ASP A 332 -7.55 -25.86 28.60
C ASP A 332 -8.46 -24.76 28.04
N ALA A 333 -9.75 -25.04 27.88
CA ALA A 333 -10.70 -24.04 27.38
C ALA A 333 -10.90 -22.88 28.36
N HIS A 334 -10.87 -23.19 29.67
CA HIS A 334 -11.03 -22.20 30.73
C HIS A 334 -9.74 -21.40 30.94
N TYR A 335 -8.58 -22.07 30.86
CA TYR A 335 -7.28 -21.40 30.85
C TYR A 335 -7.18 -20.43 29.67
N GLU A 336 -7.50 -20.86 28.44
CA GLU A 336 -7.46 -19.97 27.28
C GLU A 336 -8.36 -18.74 27.45
N TYR A 337 -9.57 -18.92 27.98
CA TYR A 337 -10.47 -17.81 28.27
C TYR A 337 -9.85 -16.81 29.26
N ARG A 338 -9.30 -17.31 30.37
CA ARG A 338 -8.69 -16.48 31.42
C ARG A 338 -7.48 -15.70 30.91
N VAL A 339 -6.53 -16.35 30.21
CA VAL A 339 -5.32 -15.68 29.75
C VAL A 339 -5.60 -14.68 28.64
N ARG A 340 -6.62 -14.91 27.80
CA ARG A 340 -7.07 -13.92 26.80
C ARG A 340 -7.67 -12.68 27.46
N ASP A 341 -8.51 -12.85 28.47
CA ASP A 341 -9.08 -11.71 29.21
C ASP A 341 -7.99 -10.94 29.97
N ARG A 342 -7.05 -11.66 30.57
CA ARG A 342 -5.89 -11.10 31.27
C ARG A 342 -4.98 -10.31 30.30
N LEU A 343 -4.68 -10.86 29.10
CA LEU A 343 -3.94 -10.15 28.06
C LEU A 343 -4.60 -8.81 27.74
N ARG A 344 -5.93 -8.80 27.61
CA ARG A 344 -6.67 -7.57 27.33
C ARG A 344 -6.56 -6.57 28.48
N LYS A 345 -6.85 -7.00 29.71
CA LYS A 345 -6.98 -6.12 30.87
C LYS A 345 -5.65 -5.65 31.42
N GLU A 346 -4.69 -6.57 31.55
CA GLU A 346 -3.43 -6.31 32.25
C GLU A 346 -2.32 -5.83 31.32
N VAL A 347 -2.40 -6.10 30.01
CA VAL A 347 -1.33 -5.78 29.05
C VAL A 347 -1.79 -4.76 28.00
N MET A 348 -2.83 -5.12 27.22
CA MET A 348 -3.19 -4.32 26.07
C MET A 348 -3.82 -2.97 26.43
N VAL A 349 -4.68 -2.93 27.44
CA VAL A 349 -5.35 -1.68 27.87
C VAL A 349 -4.33 -0.70 28.46
N PRO A 350 -3.49 -1.06 29.46
CA PRO A 350 -2.51 -0.14 30.02
C PRO A 350 -1.49 0.36 29.00
N LEU A 351 -0.96 -0.52 28.13
CA LEU A 351 0.00 -0.11 27.11
C LEU A 351 -0.62 0.81 26.04
N ARG A 352 -1.87 0.57 25.64
CA ARG A 352 -2.58 1.43 24.67
C ARG A 352 -2.90 2.80 25.27
N GLU A 353 -3.19 2.86 26.56
CA GLU A 353 -3.40 4.10 27.28
C GLU A 353 -2.09 4.89 27.40
N ALA A 354 -0.98 4.24 27.76
CA ALA A 354 0.35 4.85 27.81
C ALA A 354 0.79 5.38 26.43
N LEU A 355 0.46 4.67 25.36
CA LEU A 355 0.69 5.11 23.97
C LEU A 355 -0.23 6.25 23.51
N GLN A 356 -1.24 6.61 24.31
CA GLN A 356 -2.23 7.66 24.00
C GLN A 356 -2.86 7.49 22.62
N LEU A 357 -3.28 6.27 22.30
CA LEU A 357 -3.87 5.99 20.98
C LEU A 357 -5.20 6.72 20.82
N PRO A 358 -5.45 7.43 19.69
CA PRO A 358 -6.69 8.17 19.48
C PRO A 358 -7.93 7.28 19.56
N GLU A 359 -7.82 6.01 19.13
CA GLU A 359 -8.91 5.03 19.18
C GLU A 359 -9.38 4.73 20.62
N VAL A 360 -8.51 4.84 21.61
CA VAL A 360 -8.87 4.67 23.05
C VAL A 360 -9.79 5.79 23.50
N TYR A 361 -9.40 7.03 23.21
CA TYR A 361 -10.20 8.21 23.59
C TYR A 361 -11.53 8.26 22.82
N MET A 362 -11.50 7.97 21.52
CA MET A 362 -12.69 7.92 20.66
C MET A 362 -13.71 6.87 21.15
N SER A 363 -13.24 5.66 21.48
CA SER A 363 -14.11 4.59 21.98
C SER A 363 -14.70 4.88 23.36
N ALA A 364 -13.96 5.61 24.20
CA ALA A 364 -14.39 6.04 25.52
C ALA A 364 -15.20 7.35 25.52
N GLN A 365 -15.46 7.95 24.33
CA GLN A 365 -16.11 9.26 24.17
C GLN A 365 -15.40 10.40 24.94
N LYS A 366 -14.09 10.25 25.19
CA LYS A 366 -13.26 11.23 25.90
C LYS A 366 -12.57 12.18 24.91
N TRP A 367 -13.35 12.86 24.08
CA TRP A 367 -12.84 13.75 23.03
C TRP A 367 -11.98 14.88 23.56
N ASN A 368 -12.33 15.45 24.72
CA ASN A 368 -11.60 16.53 25.39
C ASN A 368 -10.17 16.17 25.83
N ALA A 369 -9.88 14.87 26.02
CA ALA A 369 -8.56 14.39 26.39
C ALA A 369 -7.68 14.01 25.18
N LEU A 370 -8.21 14.03 23.97
CA LEU A 370 -7.48 13.68 22.75
C LEU A 370 -6.42 14.74 22.41
N ALA A 371 -5.16 14.33 22.32
CA ALA A 371 -4.04 15.19 21.95
C ALA A 371 -3.79 15.12 20.43
N TYR A 372 -4.31 16.07 19.65
CA TYR A 372 -4.23 16.08 18.19
C TYR A 372 -2.80 16.10 17.64
N ASN A 373 -1.86 16.73 18.33
CA ASN A 373 -0.44 16.79 17.94
C ASN A 373 0.28 15.42 18.01
N ARG A 374 -0.29 14.42 18.70
CA ARG A 374 0.23 13.05 18.78
C ARG A 374 -0.45 12.08 17.80
N VAL A 375 -1.50 12.51 17.14
CA VAL A 375 -2.22 11.67 16.19
C VAL A 375 -1.38 11.44 14.93
N ALA A 376 -1.22 10.17 14.53
CA ALA A 376 -0.43 9.80 13.36
C ALA A 376 -1.06 10.33 12.05
N SER A 377 -0.23 10.62 11.05
CA SER A 377 -0.62 11.25 9.77
C SER A 377 -1.80 10.58 9.07
N VAL A 378 -1.79 9.25 8.97
CA VAL A 378 -2.87 8.49 8.34
C VAL A 378 -4.14 8.52 9.20
N ALA A 379 -4.01 8.53 10.52
CA ALA A 379 -5.15 8.62 11.44
C ALA A 379 -5.83 9.98 11.36
N ILE A 380 -5.08 11.09 11.32
CA ILE A 380 -5.65 12.43 11.09
C ILE A 380 -6.46 12.45 9.79
N LYS A 381 -5.86 12.01 8.68
CA LYS A 381 -6.53 11.92 7.38
C LYS A 381 -7.84 11.13 7.44
N ASN A 382 -7.83 9.96 8.10
CA ASN A 382 -8.97 9.05 8.12
C ASN A 382 -10.08 9.48 9.08
N TYR A 383 -9.72 10.14 10.18
CA TYR A 383 -10.66 10.52 11.25
C TYR A 383 -11.08 11.99 11.21
N THR A 384 -10.67 12.75 10.20
CA THR A 384 -11.02 14.18 10.05
C THR A 384 -12.52 14.42 10.20
N ASP A 385 -13.37 13.70 9.45
CA ASP A 385 -14.83 13.86 9.54
C ASP A 385 -15.35 13.51 10.94
N THR A 386 -14.77 12.51 11.59
CA THR A 386 -15.13 12.08 12.93
C THR A 386 -14.75 13.15 13.95
N PHE A 387 -13.56 13.75 13.83
CA PHE A 387 -13.14 14.86 14.68
C PHE A 387 -14.00 16.10 14.48
N MET A 388 -14.30 16.45 13.22
CA MET A 388 -15.21 17.57 12.90
C MET A 388 -16.63 17.33 13.42
N TRP A 389 -17.07 16.07 13.51
CA TRP A 389 -18.41 15.76 14.02
C TRP A 389 -18.50 15.81 15.54
N HIS A 390 -17.48 15.27 16.24
CA HIS A 390 -17.54 15.09 17.69
C HIS A 390 -16.80 16.16 18.52
N ASP A 391 -15.81 16.86 17.94
CA ASP A 391 -14.94 17.81 18.64
C ASP A 391 -14.52 18.97 17.73
N LYS A 392 -15.51 19.56 17.03
CA LYS A 392 -15.30 20.55 15.99
C LYS A 392 -14.45 21.73 16.46
N GLU A 393 -14.81 22.33 17.61
CA GLU A 393 -14.16 23.56 18.10
C GLU A 393 -12.67 23.34 18.39
N ARG A 394 -12.32 22.29 19.15
CA ARG A 394 -10.93 21.99 19.49
C ARG A 394 -10.12 21.55 18.28
N PHE A 395 -10.73 20.76 17.38
CA PHE A 395 -10.05 20.32 16.16
C PHE A 395 -9.81 21.49 15.21
N THR A 396 -10.78 22.39 15.02
CA THR A 396 -10.62 23.61 14.21
C THR A 396 -9.53 24.51 14.79
N LYS A 397 -9.55 24.75 16.10
CA LYS A 397 -8.48 25.50 16.78
C LYS A 397 -7.10 24.88 16.59
N TYR A 398 -7.00 23.54 16.68
CA TYR A 398 -5.75 22.84 16.39
C TYR A 398 -5.26 23.10 14.96
N LEU A 399 -6.15 23.04 13.95
CA LEU A 399 -5.78 23.34 12.56
C LEU A 399 -5.35 24.79 12.36
N GLU A 400 -5.99 25.74 13.05
CA GLU A 400 -5.58 27.16 13.07
C GLU A 400 -4.20 27.34 13.72
N ASP A 401 -3.95 26.67 14.85
CA ASP A 401 -2.64 26.67 15.52
C ASP A 401 -1.55 26.07 14.62
N VAL A 402 -1.85 25.01 13.85
CA VAL A 402 -0.94 24.45 12.84
C VAL A 402 -0.69 25.46 11.73
N LYS A 403 -1.71 26.14 11.22
CA LYS A 403 -1.59 27.17 10.17
C LYS A 403 -0.75 28.35 10.65
N ALA A 404 -0.88 28.73 11.93
CA ALA A 404 -0.09 29.79 12.57
C ALA A 404 1.33 29.36 12.99
N GLY A 405 1.70 28.08 12.78
CA GLY A 405 3.01 27.54 13.17
C GLY A 405 3.18 27.24 14.67
N LYS A 406 2.11 27.39 15.48
CA LYS A 406 2.10 27.11 16.93
C LYS A 406 2.04 25.61 17.25
N ALA A 407 1.47 24.83 16.36
CA ALA A 407 1.39 23.37 16.46
C ALA A 407 1.94 22.69 15.21
N LYS A 408 2.16 21.37 15.28
CA LYS A 408 2.65 20.56 14.16
C LYS A 408 1.64 19.48 13.80
N ILE A 409 1.37 19.32 12.50
CA ILE A 409 0.58 18.22 11.98
C ILE A 409 1.49 17.10 11.46
N ALA A 410 1.11 15.85 11.67
CA ALA A 410 1.87 14.72 11.17
C ALA A 410 1.59 14.47 9.68
N ALA A 411 2.66 14.34 8.85
CA ALA A 411 2.59 14.02 7.42
C ALA A 411 3.60 12.95 6.98
N GLY A 412 4.49 12.50 7.86
CA GLY A 412 5.68 11.70 7.53
C GLY A 412 5.41 10.41 6.78
N THR A 413 4.33 9.68 7.09
CA THR A 413 3.99 8.37 6.48
C THR A 413 3.01 8.47 5.32
N LEU A 414 2.57 9.67 4.94
CA LEU A 414 1.71 9.87 3.77
C LEU A 414 2.55 9.98 2.50
N PHE A 415 2.01 9.46 1.43
CA PHE A 415 2.55 9.67 0.09
C PHE A 415 1.94 10.92 -0.55
N PRO A 416 2.64 11.59 -1.49
CA PRO A 416 2.10 12.76 -2.18
C PRO A 416 0.71 12.51 -2.79
N HIS A 417 0.54 11.40 -3.49
CA HIS A 417 -0.74 11.04 -4.13
C HIS A 417 -1.89 10.79 -3.13
N ASP A 418 -1.58 10.37 -1.90
CA ASP A 418 -2.59 10.20 -0.85
C ASP A 418 -3.19 11.54 -0.41
N ILE A 419 -2.35 12.57 -0.33
CA ILE A 419 -2.78 13.93 0.01
C ILE A 419 -3.55 14.55 -1.16
N ILE A 420 -3.01 14.44 -2.37
CA ILE A 420 -3.66 14.90 -3.61
C ILE A 420 -5.06 14.28 -3.74
N LYS A 421 -5.16 12.97 -3.57
CA LYS A 421 -6.46 12.28 -3.61
C LYS A 421 -7.44 12.83 -2.57
N THR A 422 -6.97 13.11 -1.35
CA THR A 422 -7.83 13.67 -0.30
C THR A 422 -8.28 15.07 -0.66
N CYS A 423 -7.38 15.88 -1.22
CA CYS A 423 -7.67 17.24 -1.67
C CYS A 423 -8.71 17.28 -2.80
N LEU A 424 -8.53 16.45 -3.85
CA LEU A 424 -9.44 16.38 -5.00
C LEU A 424 -10.80 15.75 -4.69
N GLN A 425 -10.87 14.84 -3.71
CA GLN A 425 -12.09 14.15 -3.29
C GLN A 425 -12.71 14.74 -2.03
N GLY A 426 -12.15 15.84 -1.51
CA GLY A 426 -12.60 16.49 -0.30
C GLY A 426 -14.02 17.05 -0.48
N GLU A 427 -15.02 16.30 0.02
CA GLU A 427 -16.42 16.73 0.09
C GLU A 427 -16.67 17.62 1.32
N SER A 428 -15.67 17.81 2.18
CA SER A 428 -15.75 18.60 3.41
C SER A 428 -14.57 19.56 3.55
N GLU A 429 -14.85 20.79 3.97
CA GLU A 429 -13.85 21.84 4.23
C GLU A 429 -12.73 21.39 5.18
N GLY A 430 -13.04 20.55 6.17
CA GLY A 430 -12.06 20.00 7.10
C GLY A 430 -11.02 19.11 6.42
N LYS A 431 -11.41 18.30 5.42
CA LYS A 431 -10.48 17.43 4.68
C LYS A 431 -9.55 18.22 3.78
N GLU A 432 -10.05 19.25 3.13
CA GLU A 432 -9.24 20.14 2.31
C GLU A 432 -8.18 20.84 3.14
N THR A 433 -8.58 21.44 4.27
CA THR A 433 -7.67 22.11 5.21
C THR A 433 -6.60 21.15 5.74
N VAL A 434 -6.98 19.93 6.14
CA VAL A 434 -6.03 18.91 6.60
C VAL A 434 -5.05 18.53 5.51
N ALA A 435 -5.52 18.33 4.26
CA ALA A 435 -4.67 18.00 3.13
C ALA A 435 -3.67 19.11 2.82
N GLU A 436 -4.09 20.36 2.82
CA GLU A 436 -3.23 21.54 2.63
C GLU A 436 -2.13 21.61 3.70
N LEU A 437 -2.48 21.47 4.98
CA LEU A 437 -1.53 21.51 6.08
C LEU A 437 -0.56 20.31 6.06
N GLN A 438 -1.04 19.11 5.72
CA GLN A 438 -0.19 17.94 5.58
C GLN A 438 0.75 18.04 4.38
N TRP A 439 0.30 18.67 3.28
CA TRP A 439 1.13 18.94 2.12
C TRP A 439 2.26 19.92 2.47
N LYS A 440 1.91 21.08 3.05
CA LYS A 440 2.89 22.06 3.50
C LYS A 440 3.93 21.44 4.43
N ARG A 441 3.48 20.65 5.41
CA ARG A 441 4.37 19.93 6.32
C ARG A 441 5.28 18.94 5.58
N MET A 442 4.77 18.26 4.55
CA MET A 442 5.57 17.34 3.73
C MET A 442 6.65 18.06 2.96
N VAL A 443 6.36 19.21 2.37
CA VAL A 443 7.33 20.06 1.65
C VAL A 443 8.39 20.56 2.62
N ASP A 444 8.00 21.12 3.76
CA ASP A 444 8.93 21.63 4.79
C ASP A 444 9.88 20.52 5.29
N ASP A 445 9.35 19.33 5.59
CA ASP A 445 10.16 18.17 6.02
C ASP A 445 11.17 17.71 4.96
N MET A 446 10.85 17.88 3.68
CA MET A 446 11.76 17.56 2.58
C MET A 446 12.81 18.66 2.38
N LEU A 447 12.41 19.94 2.43
CA LEU A 447 13.34 21.08 2.31
C LEU A 447 14.37 21.10 3.44
N GLN A 448 14.02 20.64 4.65
CA GLN A 448 14.98 20.48 5.75
C GLN A 448 16.07 19.44 5.48
N LYS A 449 15.83 18.51 4.56
CA LYS A 449 16.79 17.45 4.19
C LYS A 449 17.71 17.83 3.05
N GLY A 450 17.44 18.93 2.38
CA GLY A 450 18.18 19.43 1.24
C GLY A 450 17.26 19.99 0.17
N LYS A 451 17.83 20.63 -0.82
CA LYS A 451 17.15 21.25 -1.94
C LYS A 451 17.59 20.63 -3.25
N LEU A 452 16.77 20.75 -4.26
CA LEU A 452 17.02 20.24 -5.59
C LEU A 452 17.35 21.42 -6.54
N SER A 453 18.62 21.66 -6.80
CA SER A 453 19.03 22.74 -7.71
C SER A 453 18.88 22.32 -9.17
N ASN A 454 18.25 23.17 -9.99
CA ASN A 454 18.15 23.01 -11.45
C ASN A 454 17.53 21.67 -11.88
N ASN A 455 16.38 21.32 -11.30
CA ASN A 455 15.62 20.14 -11.65
C ASN A 455 14.28 20.53 -12.27
N ILE A 456 13.77 19.68 -13.18
CA ILE A 456 12.45 19.84 -13.78
C ILE A 456 11.69 18.52 -13.79
N ALA A 457 10.38 18.60 -13.56
CA ALA A 457 9.45 17.48 -13.71
C ALA A 457 8.86 17.44 -15.10
N VAL A 458 8.82 16.27 -15.70
CA VAL A 458 8.00 15.95 -16.88
C VAL A 458 6.89 15.02 -16.39
N CYS A 459 5.65 15.49 -16.40
CA CYS A 459 4.51 14.81 -15.81
C CYS A 459 3.55 14.28 -16.87
N ASP A 460 3.34 12.97 -16.83
CA ASP A 460 2.29 12.32 -17.58
C ASP A 460 1.01 12.33 -16.73
N VAL A 461 0.04 13.14 -17.15
CA VAL A 461 -1.29 13.25 -16.54
C VAL A 461 -2.39 12.98 -17.57
N SER A 462 -2.07 12.16 -18.58
CA SER A 462 -2.98 11.85 -19.68
C SER A 462 -4.34 11.32 -19.18
N PRO A 463 -5.45 11.59 -19.91
CA PRO A 463 -6.79 11.11 -19.54
C PRO A 463 -6.90 9.59 -19.51
N TYR A 464 -6.06 8.90 -20.25
CA TYR A 464 -6.05 7.42 -20.36
C TYR A 464 -5.31 6.73 -19.23
N MET A 465 -4.53 7.48 -18.43
CA MET A 465 -3.82 6.94 -17.28
C MET A 465 -4.80 6.61 -16.16
N PRO A 466 -4.69 5.42 -15.51
CA PRO A 466 -5.50 5.11 -14.34
C PRO A 466 -5.31 6.14 -13.22
N ALA A 467 -6.35 6.37 -12.41
CA ALA A 467 -6.37 7.43 -11.41
C ALA A 467 -5.20 7.38 -10.42
N LEU A 468 -4.75 6.18 -10.01
CA LEU A 468 -3.64 6.07 -9.05
C LEU A 468 -2.30 6.52 -9.67
N PRO A 469 -1.81 5.98 -10.80
CA PRO A 469 -0.61 6.48 -11.46
C PRO A 469 -0.68 7.97 -11.81
N LYS A 470 -1.84 8.46 -12.28
CA LYS A 470 -2.06 9.89 -12.56
C LYS A 470 -1.82 10.76 -11.32
N ASN A 471 -2.44 10.41 -10.19
CA ASN A 471 -2.26 11.13 -8.92
C ASN A 471 -0.83 11.04 -8.39
N VAL A 472 -0.12 9.93 -8.66
CA VAL A 472 1.30 9.78 -8.30
C VAL A 472 2.17 10.71 -9.13
N SER A 473 1.98 10.75 -10.46
CA SER A 473 2.70 11.65 -11.38
C SER A 473 2.47 13.12 -10.99
N LEU A 474 1.21 13.50 -10.77
CA LEU A 474 0.84 14.84 -10.31
C LEU A 474 1.50 15.17 -8.96
N GLY A 475 1.36 14.29 -7.97
CA GLY A 475 1.85 14.55 -6.62
C GLY A 475 3.37 14.62 -6.54
N LEU A 476 4.09 13.75 -7.25
CA LEU A 476 5.57 13.80 -7.29
C LEU A 476 6.05 15.01 -8.11
N GLY A 477 5.39 15.32 -9.23
CA GLY A 477 5.73 16.48 -10.05
C GLY A 477 5.54 17.80 -9.32
N LEU A 478 4.40 17.98 -8.63
CA LEU A 478 4.13 19.15 -7.82
C LEU A 478 5.13 19.26 -6.66
N LEU A 479 5.43 18.17 -5.97
CA LEU A 479 6.40 18.15 -4.89
C LEU A 479 7.81 18.52 -5.40
N LEU A 480 8.23 17.97 -6.55
CA LEU A 480 9.54 18.32 -7.14
C LEU A 480 9.62 19.79 -7.47
N SER A 481 8.57 20.38 -8.07
CA SER A 481 8.54 21.80 -8.44
C SER A 481 8.68 22.73 -7.22
N GLU A 482 8.10 22.34 -6.07
CA GLU A 482 8.20 23.09 -4.82
C GLU A 482 9.55 22.91 -4.11
N LEU A 483 10.22 21.76 -4.31
CA LEU A 483 11.57 21.49 -3.81
C LEU A 483 12.67 22.06 -4.69
N SER A 484 12.36 22.44 -5.93
CA SER A 484 13.33 22.96 -6.89
C SER A 484 13.74 24.40 -6.58
N GLU A 485 14.95 24.76 -6.94
CA GLU A 485 15.51 26.12 -6.81
C GLU A 485 15.91 26.68 -8.18
N GLY A 486 16.21 27.99 -8.20
CA GLY A 486 16.66 28.70 -9.37
C GLY A 486 15.53 29.01 -10.36
N PRO A 487 15.85 29.19 -11.65
CA PRO A 487 14.88 29.64 -12.63
C PRO A 487 13.78 28.62 -12.95
N TRP A 488 13.96 27.38 -12.52
CA TRP A 488 13.07 26.25 -12.78
C TRP A 488 12.08 25.95 -11.64
N LYS A 489 12.13 26.76 -10.57
CA LYS A 489 11.22 26.61 -9.43
C LYS A 489 9.76 26.84 -9.86
N GLY A 490 8.86 26.00 -9.38
CA GLY A 490 7.42 26.12 -9.67
C GLY A 490 7.05 25.75 -11.09
N GLN A 491 7.98 25.23 -11.89
CA GLN A 491 7.74 24.88 -13.29
C GLN A 491 7.60 23.36 -13.50
N VAL A 492 6.85 22.99 -14.52
CA VAL A 492 6.61 21.61 -14.97
C VAL A 492 6.56 21.57 -16.50
N ILE A 493 7.01 20.46 -17.07
CA ILE A 493 6.84 20.19 -18.50
C ILE A 493 5.71 19.17 -18.67
N THR A 494 4.73 19.48 -19.54
CA THR A 494 3.69 18.54 -19.92
C THR A 494 4.28 17.42 -20.78
N PHE A 495 3.84 16.19 -20.54
CA PHE A 495 4.26 15.06 -21.35
C PHE A 495 3.21 14.80 -22.44
N SER A 496 3.41 15.42 -23.59
CA SER A 496 2.49 15.40 -24.74
C SER A 496 3.25 15.36 -26.06
N GLN A 497 2.54 15.34 -27.18
CA GLN A 497 3.13 15.45 -28.52
C GLN A 497 3.86 16.80 -28.72
N ASN A 498 3.37 17.87 -28.09
CA ASN A 498 3.97 19.19 -28.09
C ASN A 498 4.21 19.62 -26.61
N PRO A 499 5.30 19.16 -25.98
CA PRO A 499 5.61 19.49 -24.60
C PRO A 499 5.71 21.00 -24.38
N GLN A 500 5.09 21.49 -23.33
CA GLN A 500 5.15 22.91 -22.96
C GLN A 500 5.70 23.04 -21.55
N LEU A 501 6.55 24.05 -21.34
CA LEU A 501 6.97 24.48 -20.03
C LEU A 501 5.88 25.37 -19.45
N GLN A 502 5.34 24.99 -18.30
CA GLN A 502 4.27 25.68 -17.60
C GLN A 502 4.69 26.08 -16.20
N LEU A 503 4.38 27.31 -15.82
CA LEU A 503 4.48 27.74 -14.42
C LEU A 503 3.21 27.30 -13.71
N ILE A 504 3.36 26.57 -12.60
CA ILE A 504 2.22 26.05 -11.82
C ILE A 504 1.51 27.24 -11.16
N GLU A 505 0.24 27.41 -11.49
CA GLU A 505 -0.61 28.45 -10.96
C GLU A 505 -1.43 27.96 -9.76
N GLY A 506 -1.75 28.87 -8.85
CA GLY A 506 -2.59 28.61 -7.66
C GLY A 506 -1.88 28.87 -6.34
N ASN A 507 -2.66 29.38 -5.37
CA ASN A 507 -2.20 29.68 -4.01
C ASN A 507 -2.44 28.51 -3.04
N SER A 508 -3.45 27.68 -3.31
CA SER A 508 -3.80 26.51 -2.51
C SER A 508 -3.39 25.23 -3.23
N LEU A 509 -3.27 24.12 -2.46
CA LEU A 509 -3.02 22.81 -3.02
C LEU A 509 -4.11 22.39 -4.02
N LEU A 510 -5.37 22.72 -3.71
CA LEU A 510 -6.51 22.40 -4.59
C LEU A 510 -6.41 23.12 -5.93
N GLU A 511 -6.07 24.42 -5.91
CA GLU A 511 -5.88 25.20 -7.14
C GLU A 511 -4.74 24.64 -7.99
N LYS A 512 -3.60 24.34 -7.37
CA LYS A 512 -2.46 23.70 -8.06
C LYS A 512 -2.84 22.33 -8.66
N CYS A 513 -3.61 21.51 -7.95
CA CYS A 513 -4.12 20.25 -8.47
C CYS A 513 -5.05 20.44 -9.68
N LYS A 514 -5.97 21.40 -9.59
CA LYS A 514 -6.87 21.76 -10.71
C LYS A 514 -6.09 22.29 -11.93
N PHE A 515 -5.04 23.08 -11.67
CA PHE A 515 -4.12 23.51 -12.74
C PHE A 515 -3.53 22.30 -13.47
N PHE A 516 -3.01 21.29 -12.75
CA PHE A 516 -2.48 20.08 -13.37
C PHE A 516 -3.55 19.29 -14.14
N GLU A 517 -4.79 19.26 -13.67
CA GLU A 517 -5.89 18.59 -14.37
C GLU A 517 -6.32 19.33 -15.65
N SER A 518 -6.09 20.65 -15.71
CA SER A 518 -6.38 21.48 -16.90
C SER A 518 -5.28 21.42 -17.97
N LEU A 519 -4.10 20.85 -17.65
CA LEU A 519 -3.01 20.72 -18.61
C LEU A 519 -3.42 19.82 -19.78
N GLU A 520 -3.23 20.32 -20.98
CA GLU A 520 -3.47 19.57 -22.21
C GLU A 520 -2.39 18.49 -22.38
N CYS A 521 -2.71 17.27 -21.97
CA CYS A 521 -1.90 16.09 -22.21
C CYS A 521 -2.57 15.23 -23.27
N GLY A 522 -2.05 15.28 -24.50
CA GLY A 522 -2.49 14.41 -25.59
C GLY A 522 -2.14 12.94 -25.33
N ALA A 523 -2.71 12.04 -26.13
CA ALA A 523 -2.40 10.60 -26.09
C ALA A 523 -0.94 10.30 -26.47
N ASN A 524 -0.35 11.16 -27.30
CA ASN A 524 0.95 10.96 -27.91
C ASN A 524 2.04 11.69 -27.16
N THR A 525 3.08 10.96 -26.75
CA THR A 525 4.20 11.51 -25.96
C THR A 525 5.49 11.51 -26.77
N ASN A 526 6.04 12.70 -27.04
CA ASN A 526 7.30 12.83 -27.78
C ASN A 526 8.45 13.22 -26.83
N PHE A 527 9.21 12.23 -26.42
CA PHE A 527 10.30 12.40 -25.47
C PHE A 527 11.41 13.35 -25.98
N ARG A 528 11.78 13.29 -27.25
CA ARG A 528 12.81 14.15 -27.85
C ARG A 528 12.42 15.62 -27.80
N ARG A 529 11.15 15.95 -28.06
CA ARG A 529 10.65 17.33 -28.01
C ARG A 529 10.72 17.96 -26.63
N VAL A 530 10.68 17.16 -25.55
CA VAL A 530 10.92 17.67 -24.18
C VAL A 530 12.29 18.34 -24.09
N PHE A 531 13.35 17.70 -24.61
CA PHE A 531 14.69 18.25 -24.61
C PHE A 531 14.85 19.43 -25.56
N ASP A 532 14.15 19.41 -26.69
CA ASP A 532 14.11 20.55 -27.60
C ASP A 532 13.51 21.79 -26.94
N GLN A 533 12.45 21.60 -26.14
CA GLN A 533 11.81 22.68 -25.38
C GLN A 533 12.75 23.21 -24.27
N ILE A 534 13.42 22.34 -23.54
CA ILE A 534 14.41 22.73 -22.52
C ILE A 534 15.50 23.58 -23.16
N LEU A 535 16.06 23.11 -24.26
CA LEU A 535 17.13 23.82 -24.97
C LEU A 535 16.67 25.17 -25.53
N LYS A 536 15.46 25.22 -26.08
CA LYS A 536 14.83 26.46 -26.59
C LYS A 536 14.72 27.51 -25.47
N VAL A 537 14.21 27.12 -24.31
CA VAL A 537 14.08 28.02 -23.14
C VAL A 537 15.46 28.51 -22.69
N ALA A 538 16.45 27.62 -22.62
CA ALA A 538 17.82 27.99 -22.22
C ALA A 538 18.47 29.00 -23.18
N LEU A 539 18.25 28.82 -24.48
CA LEU A 539 18.78 29.71 -25.51
C LEU A 539 18.10 31.08 -25.50
N VAL A 540 16.76 31.10 -25.37
CA VAL A 540 15.97 32.35 -25.33
C VAL A 540 16.31 33.16 -24.07
N ALA A 541 16.39 32.51 -22.92
CA ALA A 541 16.71 33.14 -21.63
C ALA A 541 18.20 33.35 -21.42
N LYS A 542 19.09 32.93 -22.36
CA LYS A 542 20.57 33.02 -22.28
C LYS A 542 21.10 32.50 -20.95
N LEU A 543 20.60 31.33 -20.50
CA LEU A 543 20.99 30.77 -19.22
C LEU A 543 22.47 30.41 -19.19
N SER A 544 23.12 30.64 -18.06
CA SER A 544 24.48 30.14 -17.83
C SER A 544 24.46 28.61 -17.67
N LYS A 545 25.63 27.96 -17.76
CA LYS A 545 25.75 26.50 -17.56
C LYS A 545 25.31 26.09 -16.17
N GLU A 546 25.50 26.94 -15.18
CA GLU A 546 25.12 26.72 -13.78
C GLU A 546 23.61 26.81 -13.57
N GLN A 547 22.93 27.62 -14.38
CA GLN A 547 21.46 27.79 -14.37
C GLN A 547 20.74 26.76 -15.21
N MET A 548 21.47 26.01 -16.04
CA MET A 548 20.88 24.98 -16.87
C MET A 548 20.32 23.83 -16.04
N ILE A 549 19.26 23.18 -16.55
CA ILE A 549 18.71 21.97 -15.94
C ILE A 549 19.80 20.91 -15.83
N LYS A 550 20.00 20.39 -14.62
CA LYS A 550 20.92 19.29 -14.34
C LYS A 550 20.25 17.93 -14.40
N ARG A 551 18.97 17.85 -14.01
CA ARG A 551 18.21 16.60 -13.95
C ARG A 551 16.78 16.79 -14.45
N VAL A 552 16.30 15.86 -15.26
CA VAL A 552 14.93 15.77 -15.74
C VAL A 552 14.27 14.54 -15.14
N PHE A 553 13.27 14.74 -14.30
CA PHE A 553 12.48 13.67 -13.70
C PHE A 553 11.27 13.40 -14.58
N VAL A 554 11.14 12.18 -15.11
CA VAL A 554 10.07 11.77 -16.01
C VAL A 554 9.11 10.85 -15.27
N PHE A 555 8.00 11.39 -14.78
CA PHE A 555 6.94 10.65 -14.10
C PHE A 555 5.93 10.15 -15.12
N SER A 556 6.03 8.88 -15.51
CA SER A 556 5.21 8.31 -16.56
C SER A 556 4.95 6.82 -16.33
N HIS A 557 3.96 6.29 -17.03
CA HIS A 557 3.78 4.85 -17.17
C HIS A 557 4.75 4.20 -18.19
N MET A 558 5.71 4.97 -18.71
CA MET A 558 6.80 4.55 -19.61
C MET A 558 6.38 3.93 -20.94
N GLU A 559 5.11 3.98 -21.29
CA GLU A 559 4.63 3.55 -22.61
C GLU A 559 4.76 4.70 -23.61
N PHE A 560 6.01 5.01 -24.03
CA PHE A 560 6.28 6.07 -24.99
C PHE A 560 5.78 5.66 -26.35
N GLU A 561 5.35 6.64 -27.16
CA GLU A 561 5.02 6.39 -28.55
C GLU A 561 6.26 6.27 -29.43
N ARG A 562 6.07 5.59 -30.54
CA ARG A 562 7.08 5.48 -31.60
C ARG A 562 7.34 6.83 -32.22
N ALA A 563 8.18 7.65 -31.59
CA ALA A 563 8.52 8.99 -32.06
C ALA A 563 9.45 8.97 -33.28
N SER A 564 10.19 7.86 -33.51
CA SER A 564 11.05 7.68 -34.68
C SER A 564 11.28 6.19 -34.95
N GLN A 565 11.71 5.87 -36.19
CA GLN A 565 12.19 4.53 -36.55
C GLN A 565 13.51 4.15 -35.86
N ASN A 566 14.05 5.05 -35.02
CA ASN A 566 15.36 4.94 -34.40
C ASN A 566 15.30 4.44 -32.97
N LYS A 567 16.27 3.61 -32.60
CA LYS A 567 16.48 3.08 -31.25
C LYS A 567 16.72 4.24 -30.26
N TRP A 568 16.34 4.08 -28.97
CA TRP A 568 16.61 5.02 -27.87
C TRP A 568 18.03 5.60 -27.90
N GLU A 569 19.01 4.76 -28.15
CA GLU A 569 20.43 5.14 -28.24
C GLU A 569 20.69 6.24 -29.27
N THR A 570 19.98 6.22 -30.40
CA THR A 570 20.05 7.25 -31.44
C THR A 570 19.38 8.55 -31.03
N ASP A 571 18.25 8.49 -30.32
CA ASP A 571 17.59 9.70 -29.82
C ASP A 571 18.40 10.38 -28.73
N TYR A 572 18.96 9.65 -27.79
CA TYR A 572 19.87 10.16 -26.76
C TYR A 572 21.14 10.79 -27.37
N HIS A 573 21.75 10.11 -28.35
CA HIS A 573 22.91 10.66 -29.08
C HIS A 573 22.57 11.92 -29.86
N ALA A 574 21.40 11.98 -30.49
CA ALA A 574 20.93 13.16 -31.19
C ALA A 574 20.71 14.35 -30.24
N ILE A 575 20.07 14.10 -29.07
CA ILE A 575 19.90 15.08 -28.01
C ILE A 575 21.26 15.57 -27.53
N ARG A 576 22.18 14.64 -27.22
CA ARG A 576 23.55 14.97 -26.76
C ARG A 576 24.31 15.83 -27.75
N LYS A 577 24.26 15.49 -29.06
CA LYS A 577 24.91 16.27 -30.11
C LYS A 577 24.35 17.69 -30.20
N LYS A 578 22.99 17.81 -30.07
CA LYS A 578 22.31 19.12 -30.14
C LYS A 578 22.64 20.01 -28.94
N PHE A 579 22.68 19.48 -27.73
CA PHE A 579 23.08 20.21 -26.51
C PHE A 579 24.54 20.66 -26.60
N LYS A 580 25.46 19.74 -26.96
CA LYS A 580 26.90 20.05 -27.11
C LYS A 580 27.14 21.14 -28.15
N LYS A 581 26.39 21.12 -29.29
CA LYS A 581 26.49 22.16 -30.32
C LYS A 581 26.13 23.55 -29.78
N ASN A 582 25.25 23.64 -28.80
CA ASN A 582 24.81 24.89 -28.17
C ASN A 582 25.56 25.21 -26.87
N GLY A 583 26.65 24.50 -26.55
CA GLY A 583 27.51 24.78 -25.40
C GLY A 583 26.99 24.24 -24.05
N TYR A 584 25.92 23.42 -24.06
CA TYR A 584 25.34 22.84 -22.87
C TYR A 584 25.64 21.33 -22.76
N GLU A 585 25.65 20.85 -21.53
CA GLU A 585 25.60 19.41 -21.26
C GLU A 585 24.18 18.89 -21.25
N VAL A 586 23.99 17.61 -21.61
CA VAL A 586 22.69 16.97 -21.53
C VAL A 586 22.32 16.73 -20.08
N PRO A 587 21.13 17.14 -19.62
CA PRO A 587 20.64 16.82 -18.28
C PRO A 587 20.64 15.32 -18.03
N LYS A 588 20.90 14.91 -16.79
CA LYS A 588 20.66 13.54 -16.34
C LYS A 588 19.17 13.22 -16.40
N ILE A 589 18.84 12.04 -16.86
CA ILE A 589 17.43 11.61 -17.05
C ILE A 589 17.08 10.60 -15.96
N LEU A 590 16.00 10.89 -15.23
CA LEU A 590 15.50 10.03 -14.17
C LEU A 590 14.11 9.51 -14.60
N PHE A 591 14.08 8.30 -15.14
CA PHE A 591 12.84 7.62 -15.44
C PHE A 591 12.22 7.12 -14.14
N TRP A 592 11.05 7.62 -13.83
CA TRP A 592 10.30 7.23 -12.63
C TRP A 592 9.00 6.54 -13.05
N ASN A 593 9.03 5.22 -13.00
CA ASN A 593 7.91 4.37 -13.36
C ASN A 593 6.82 4.43 -12.28
N VAL A 594 5.63 4.89 -12.66
CA VAL A 594 4.46 5.00 -11.77
C VAL A 594 3.40 3.91 -12.02
N SER A 595 3.65 3.00 -12.96
CA SER A 595 2.75 1.88 -13.30
C SER A 595 3.56 0.65 -13.71
N GLY A 596 3.04 -0.54 -13.48
CA GLY A 596 3.73 -1.79 -13.84
C GLY A 596 3.97 -1.91 -15.35
N LEU A 597 5.18 -2.29 -15.73
CA LEU A 597 5.67 -2.45 -17.10
C LEU A 597 6.40 -3.78 -17.30
N CYS A 598 6.51 -4.18 -18.57
CA CYS A 598 7.30 -5.35 -18.96
C CYS A 598 8.57 -4.99 -19.75
N ALA A 599 9.02 -3.74 -19.70
CA ALA A 599 10.16 -3.27 -20.46
C ALA A 599 10.96 -2.19 -19.73
N THR A 600 12.22 -2.02 -20.07
CA THR A 600 13.13 -0.98 -19.55
C THR A 600 13.57 -0.04 -20.67
N PRO A 601 13.65 1.27 -20.41
CA PRO A 601 14.06 2.25 -21.43
C PRO A 601 15.55 2.16 -21.77
N VAL A 602 16.38 1.70 -20.82
CA VAL A 602 17.85 1.65 -20.95
C VAL A 602 18.42 0.40 -20.28
N THR A 603 19.70 0.10 -20.56
CA THR A 603 20.44 -0.98 -19.90
C THR A 603 20.96 -0.55 -18.51
N ALA A 604 21.33 -1.55 -17.68
CA ALA A 604 21.76 -1.38 -16.28
C ALA A 604 22.91 -0.37 -16.10
N LYS A 605 23.86 -0.32 -17.05
CA LYS A 605 25.09 0.50 -17.00
C LYS A 605 25.01 1.79 -17.81
N GLN A 606 23.82 2.22 -18.27
CA GLN A 606 23.65 3.45 -19.05
C GLN A 606 23.97 4.68 -18.20
N ASN A 607 25.10 5.32 -18.46
CA ASN A 607 25.51 6.54 -17.75
C ASN A 607 24.58 7.72 -18.04
N GLY A 608 24.36 8.57 -17.04
CA GLY A 608 23.52 9.77 -17.13
C GLY A 608 22.02 9.49 -17.02
N VAL A 609 21.64 8.23 -16.73
CA VAL A 609 20.24 7.82 -16.59
C VAL A 609 20.05 7.07 -15.28
N ALA A 610 18.95 7.34 -14.56
CA ALA A 610 18.49 6.51 -13.45
C ALA A 610 17.14 5.91 -13.79
N MET A 611 16.89 4.71 -13.27
CA MET A 611 15.59 4.05 -13.32
C MET A 611 15.06 3.87 -11.89
N LEU A 612 13.92 4.48 -11.63
CA LEU A 612 13.22 4.46 -10.34
C LEU A 612 11.80 4.02 -10.54
N SER A 613 11.17 3.55 -9.48
CA SER A 613 9.75 3.21 -9.52
C SER A 613 9.08 3.33 -8.16
N GLY A 614 7.74 3.46 -8.16
CA GLY A 614 6.93 3.52 -6.95
C GLY A 614 6.45 4.91 -6.58
N PHE A 615 5.94 5.08 -5.36
CA PHE A 615 5.12 6.23 -4.97
C PHE A 615 5.77 7.13 -3.92
N SER A 616 6.96 6.76 -3.44
CA SER A 616 7.56 7.39 -2.28
C SER A 616 8.38 8.63 -2.62
N LYS A 617 7.99 9.77 -2.03
CA LYS A 617 8.78 11.01 -2.03
C LYS A 617 10.21 10.84 -1.51
N ASN A 618 10.43 9.82 -0.70
CA ASN A 618 11.73 9.63 -0.06
C ASN A 618 12.86 9.28 -1.05
N LEU A 619 12.51 8.79 -2.25
CA LEU A 619 13.48 8.54 -3.31
C LEU A 619 14.13 9.83 -3.83
N PHE A 620 13.52 11.01 -3.64
CA PHE A 620 14.17 12.28 -3.95
C PHE A 620 15.45 12.51 -3.15
N LYS A 621 15.57 11.91 -1.94
CA LYS A 621 16.79 12.02 -1.12
C LYS A 621 18.04 11.49 -1.82
N LEU A 622 17.87 10.56 -2.75
CA LEU A 622 19.00 10.02 -3.52
C LEU A 622 19.67 11.07 -4.40
N PHE A 623 19.03 12.22 -4.59
CA PHE A 623 19.45 13.27 -5.51
C PHE A 623 19.64 14.64 -4.85
N LEU A 624 19.39 14.77 -3.52
CA LEU A 624 19.49 16.06 -2.81
C LEU A 624 20.92 16.59 -2.76
N ASP A 625 21.91 15.73 -2.57
CA ASP A 625 23.30 16.17 -2.30
C ASP A 625 24.33 15.57 -3.26
N HIS A 626 23.92 14.93 -4.38
CA HIS A 626 24.83 14.13 -5.19
C HIS A 626 24.77 14.48 -6.67
N ASP A 627 25.76 15.21 -7.14
CA ASP A 627 26.01 15.44 -8.58
C ASP A 627 26.90 14.35 -9.24
N GLY A 628 27.22 13.28 -8.50
CA GLY A 628 28.07 12.19 -8.96
C GLY A 628 27.53 11.40 -10.16
N ALA A 629 28.34 10.50 -10.67
CA ALA A 629 27.92 9.57 -11.73
C ALA A 629 26.65 8.82 -11.32
N ILE A 630 25.75 8.66 -12.28
CA ILE A 630 24.49 7.94 -12.09
C ILE A 630 24.26 7.00 -13.25
N ASN A 631 23.86 5.77 -12.94
CA ASN A 631 23.31 4.79 -13.83
C ASN A 631 22.19 4.00 -13.09
N PRO A 632 21.41 3.13 -13.73
CA PRO A 632 20.37 2.37 -13.08
C PRO A 632 20.85 1.49 -11.91
N GLU A 633 22.02 0.88 -12.02
CA GLU A 633 22.62 0.03 -10.99
C GLU A 633 22.96 0.85 -9.73
N ILE A 634 23.69 1.93 -9.87
CA ILE A 634 24.02 2.86 -8.78
C ILE A 634 22.74 3.41 -8.12
N ALA A 635 21.71 3.71 -8.90
CA ALA A 635 20.45 4.21 -8.36
C ALA A 635 19.74 3.17 -7.48
N MET A 636 19.69 1.90 -7.90
CA MET A 636 19.17 0.79 -7.11
C MET A 636 19.99 0.57 -5.84
N GLU A 637 21.31 0.46 -5.96
CA GLU A 637 22.20 0.24 -4.81
C GLU A 637 22.06 1.33 -3.75
N ARG A 638 22.02 2.60 -4.17
CA ARG A 638 21.77 3.73 -3.25
C ARG A 638 20.39 3.64 -2.60
N ALA A 639 19.36 3.18 -3.32
CA ALA A 639 18.04 2.98 -2.73
C ALA A 639 18.03 1.87 -1.68
N LEU A 640 18.95 0.91 -1.75
CA LEU A 640 19.08 -0.23 -0.85
C LEU A 640 20.20 -0.09 0.20
N SER A 641 20.86 1.06 0.28
CA SER A 641 22.02 1.29 1.18
C SER A 641 21.66 1.82 2.58
N GLY A 642 20.36 1.96 2.90
CA GLY A 642 19.93 2.43 4.23
C GLY A 642 20.28 1.43 5.35
N LYS A 643 20.55 1.92 6.55
CA LYS A 643 20.87 1.09 7.74
C LYS A 643 19.81 0.04 8.07
N GLU A 644 18.57 0.29 7.67
CA GLU A 644 17.47 -0.68 7.82
C GLU A 644 17.69 -1.96 7.02
N TYR A 645 18.40 -1.90 5.89
CA TYR A 645 18.69 -3.07 5.04
C TYR A 645 19.84 -3.92 5.57
N GLU A 646 20.72 -3.38 6.43
CA GLU A 646 21.84 -4.10 7.07
C GLU A 646 21.35 -5.19 8.04
N LYS A 647 20.10 -5.07 8.51
CA LYS A 647 19.47 -6.02 9.43
C LYS A 647 18.94 -7.28 8.74
N LEU A 648 18.93 -7.30 7.42
CA LEU A 648 18.45 -8.43 6.64
C LEU A 648 19.57 -9.43 6.46
N VAL A 649 19.27 -10.69 6.74
CA VAL A 649 20.22 -11.81 6.64
C VAL A 649 19.66 -12.85 5.69
N TYR A 650 20.49 -13.28 4.77
CA TYR A 650 20.19 -14.42 3.89
C TYR A 650 20.57 -15.72 4.61
N TYR A 651 19.70 -16.71 4.50
CA TYR A 651 19.88 -18.05 5.00
C TYR A 651 19.77 -19.02 3.83
N ASP A 652 20.76 -19.91 3.69
CA ASP A 652 20.67 -21.01 2.73
C ASP A 652 19.51 -21.95 3.11
N ASP A 653 18.70 -22.33 2.12
CA ASP A 653 17.48 -23.14 2.31
C ASP A 653 17.77 -24.63 2.51
#